data_bf106c9e625f96180fe996744904e84f
#
_entry.id   bf106c9e625f96180fe996744904e84f
#
_cell.length_a   1.000
_cell.length_b   1.000
_cell.length_c   1.000
_cell.angle_alpha   90.00
_cell.angle_beta   90.00
_cell.angle_gamma   90.00
#
_symmetry.space_group_name_H-M   'P 1'
#
loop_
_entity.id
_entity.type
_entity.pdbx_description
1 polymer ?
#
loop_
_entity_poly.entity_id
_entity_poly.type
_entity_poly.pdbx_seq_one_letter_code
_entity_poly.pdbx_strand_id
1 'polypeptide(L)'
;MIKIAFAGNPNVGKSALINAIAGSKLKVGNWPGVTVEKKEAMFVHKGEEIKLVDLPGVYSLSPYTLEEKITRDFILEENPDVVVNVIDSTNLERNLYLTFLLKELEKPMIMALNFYDEFAKLKYKLNMKEFQDMIEIPAIPVSALKGTGIEELLDSIITMSKNKEKGKKYSLPFDKNILSIIHEVEYKILTNEKLLPATKEYSKEFLAIKFLERDSHIIEKIKNKYGVDATHLFDEEIEKLENKYDNDSETILAEGRYGTVNGILARTFTTSIKSRLDFTDKVDKILLNRVLGLPLFFLIMAGVMAFVFNGSAPFIDWVDGFFGDFVGKYVGMLVEGTPDWLSSLIIDGIVGGVGGVLTFVPVMVFLYFFLAILEESGYMARVAFLMDKIMRKLGLNGKSFVPMVVGFGCTVPAIYATRTLEDESSRKLTAAMSPFMSCGARLPVYGLFTAAFFGAKAGLVVVSIYIFGIIVAILVGLGLKNLKGFKSENKALLIELPPYRIPSLKVILNSTWLRVFDYIKRAGTVILGIMMILWALTYFPNNGDSNSSYIAKFGHAFAPIMKPTGFGDRWETVAAIPPSIAAKEVVVGFLAQALPLAEEAEAEEEVVETTFGEDLMEQVKGFGEAVKDSVVGMLSLDVEGLFTTPDAEEIEEEGRGIVQATANLWPNDDLAPLRAYSFMVFILLVVPCVATLGAIKHEFGWRYLGFVVSIMLVVPYIASTLVFQIGKLFF
;
A
#
# COMPACT_ATOMS: atom_id res chain seq x y z
N MET A 1 -15.50 -41.93 7.34
CA MET A 1 -14.79 -40.62 7.33
C MET A 1 -15.49 -39.68 6.34
N ILE A 2 -15.99 -38.58 6.83
CA ILE A 2 -16.71 -37.58 6.03
C ILE A 2 -15.71 -36.47 5.64
N LYS A 3 -15.58 -36.15 4.34
CA LYS A 3 -14.67 -35.13 3.82
C LYS A 3 -15.44 -33.83 3.58
N ILE A 4 -15.06 -32.75 4.26
CA ILE A 4 -15.74 -31.47 4.20
C ILE A 4 -14.77 -30.40 3.65
N ALA A 5 -15.23 -29.60 2.69
CA ALA A 5 -14.50 -28.45 2.16
C ALA A 5 -15.13 -27.17 2.66
N PHE A 6 -14.34 -26.30 3.30
CA PHE A 6 -14.76 -24.97 3.68
C PHE A 6 -14.37 -23.97 2.60
N ALA A 7 -15.36 -23.37 1.95
CA ALA A 7 -15.23 -22.32 0.95
C ALA A 7 -15.82 -21.00 1.47
N GLY A 8 -15.48 -19.88 0.87
CA GLY A 8 -16.04 -18.57 1.22
C GLY A 8 -15.15 -17.43 0.76
N ASN A 9 -15.69 -16.23 0.78
CA ASN A 9 -14.96 -15.03 0.41
C ASN A 9 -13.80 -14.76 1.40
N PRO A 10 -12.78 -13.98 1.02
CA PRO A 10 -11.80 -13.48 1.97
C PRO A 10 -12.48 -12.69 3.12
N ASN A 11 -11.94 -12.81 4.33
CA ASN A 11 -12.38 -12.09 5.53
C ASN A 11 -13.77 -12.42 6.07
N VAL A 12 -14.44 -13.48 5.61
CA VAL A 12 -15.74 -13.95 6.16
C VAL A 12 -15.62 -14.68 7.50
N GLY A 13 -14.42 -14.72 8.08
CA GLY A 13 -14.17 -15.44 9.33
C GLY A 13 -14.05 -16.97 9.18
N LYS A 14 -13.76 -17.47 7.98
CA LYS A 14 -13.61 -18.89 7.67
C LYS A 14 -12.60 -19.58 8.57
N SER A 15 -11.37 -19.04 8.66
CA SER A 15 -10.33 -19.60 9.53
C SER A 15 -10.69 -19.52 11.03
N ALA A 16 -11.43 -18.49 11.46
CA ALA A 16 -11.91 -18.38 12.82
C ALA A 16 -12.97 -19.49 13.12
N LEU A 17 -13.88 -19.75 12.18
CA LEU A 17 -14.87 -20.82 12.31
C LEU A 17 -14.21 -22.21 12.34
N ILE A 18 -13.24 -22.44 11.48
CA ILE A 18 -12.46 -23.67 11.44
C ILE A 18 -11.70 -23.87 12.76
N ASN A 19 -11.07 -22.85 13.31
CA ASN A 19 -10.38 -22.89 14.60
C ASN A 19 -11.36 -23.19 15.75
N ALA A 20 -12.56 -22.64 15.70
CA ALA A 20 -13.59 -22.87 16.71
C ALA A 20 -14.12 -24.33 16.65
N ILE A 21 -14.14 -24.95 15.46
CA ILE A 21 -14.54 -26.36 15.25
C ILE A 21 -13.41 -27.32 15.64
N ALA A 22 -12.20 -27.09 15.12
CA ALA A 22 -11.09 -28.04 15.18
C ALA A 22 -10.14 -27.83 16.35
N GLY A 23 -10.13 -26.64 16.96
CA GLY A 23 -9.22 -26.29 18.05
C GLY A 23 -7.75 -26.43 17.64
N SER A 24 -6.93 -27.03 18.50
CA SER A 24 -5.50 -27.26 18.29
C SER A 24 -5.15 -28.37 17.29
N LYS A 25 -6.12 -28.98 16.62
CA LYS A 25 -5.93 -30.12 15.71
C LYS A 25 -5.65 -29.72 14.26
N LEU A 26 -5.52 -28.43 13.96
CA LEU A 26 -5.20 -27.93 12.63
C LEU A 26 -3.76 -28.26 12.24
N LYS A 27 -3.60 -28.95 11.11
CA LYS A 27 -2.32 -29.14 10.44
C LYS A 27 -2.19 -28.15 9.30
N VAL A 28 -1.07 -27.44 9.26
CA VAL A 28 -0.76 -26.45 8.22
C VAL A 28 0.30 -27.04 7.29
N GLY A 29 0.09 -26.91 5.99
CA GLY A 29 1.01 -27.30 4.93
C GLY A 29 0.82 -26.37 3.74
N ASN A 30 1.40 -26.71 2.60
CA ASN A 30 1.16 -25.98 1.35
C ASN A 30 0.38 -26.87 0.36
N TRP A 31 -0.38 -26.24 -0.53
CA TRP A 31 -0.95 -26.96 -1.67
C TRP A 31 0.17 -27.48 -2.57
N PRO A 32 0.03 -28.69 -3.15
CA PRO A 32 1.07 -29.28 -3.98
C PRO A 32 1.52 -28.37 -5.11
N GLY A 33 2.83 -28.11 -5.18
CA GLY A 33 3.46 -27.31 -6.25
C GLY A 33 3.29 -25.80 -6.18
N VAL A 34 2.71 -25.26 -5.09
CA VAL A 34 2.44 -23.83 -4.95
C VAL A 34 2.72 -23.32 -3.52
N THR A 35 2.82 -22.01 -3.34
CA THR A 35 3.09 -21.35 -2.05
C THR A 35 1.82 -21.07 -1.23
N VAL A 36 0.65 -21.47 -1.69
CA VAL A 36 -0.63 -21.24 -1.00
C VAL A 36 -0.76 -22.21 0.17
N GLU A 37 -1.10 -21.68 1.35
CA GLU A 37 -1.29 -22.48 2.56
C GLU A 37 -2.51 -23.40 2.45
N LYS A 38 -2.33 -24.66 2.87
CA LYS A 38 -3.38 -25.65 3.04
C LYS A 38 -3.55 -25.96 4.51
N LYS A 39 -4.76 -25.85 5.03
CA LYS A 39 -5.10 -26.21 6.42
C LYS A 39 -6.07 -27.38 6.43
N GLU A 40 -5.73 -28.42 7.17
CA GLU A 40 -6.56 -29.60 7.34
C GLU A 40 -6.73 -29.93 8.82
N ALA A 41 -7.88 -30.45 9.19
CA ALA A 41 -8.12 -30.97 10.53
C ALA A 41 -8.84 -32.30 10.47
N MET A 42 -8.56 -33.19 11.43
CA MET A 42 -9.29 -34.43 11.65
C MET A 42 -9.83 -34.45 13.08
N PHE A 43 -11.11 -34.69 13.22
CA PHE A 43 -11.77 -34.80 14.52
C PHE A 43 -12.97 -35.74 14.46
N VAL A 44 -13.48 -36.13 15.62
CA VAL A 44 -14.66 -36.98 15.73
C VAL A 44 -15.82 -36.18 16.34
N HIS A 45 -16.98 -36.19 15.70
CA HIS A 45 -18.21 -35.61 16.19
C HIS A 45 -19.33 -36.62 16.16
N LYS A 46 -19.98 -36.90 17.29
CA LYS A 46 -21.05 -37.91 17.45
C LYS A 46 -20.71 -39.29 16.88
N GLY A 47 -19.46 -39.73 17.02
CA GLY A 47 -18.98 -41.03 16.54
C GLY A 47 -18.58 -41.06 15.07
N GLU A 48 -18.74 -39.97 14.31
CA GLU A 48 -18.31 -39.90 12.90
C GLU A 48 -16.93 -39.19 12.79
N GLU A 49 -16.03 -39.81 12.03
CA GLU A 49 -14.75 -39.22 11.68
C GLU A 49 -14.94 -38.18 10.57
N ILE A 50 -14.49 -36.95 10.83
CA ILE A 50 -14.60 -35.81 9.92
C ILE A 50 -13.21 -35.33 9.54
N LYS A 51 -12.96 -35.25 8.24
CA LYS A 51 -11.81 -34.55 7.65
C LYS A 51 -12.26 -33.23 7.09
N LEU A 52 -11.77 -32.13 7.68
CA LEU A 52 -12.03 -30.77 7.28
C LEU A 52 -10.85 -30.25 6.46
N VAL A 53 -11.12 -29.56 5.34
CA VAL A 53 -10.13 -28.90 4.48
C VAL A 53 -10.53 -27.44 4.32
N ASP A 54 -9.61 -26.53 4.67
CA ASP A 54 -9.75 -25.08 4.47
C ASP A 54 -9.31 -24.72 3.05
N LEU A 55 -10.24 -24.26 2.21
CA LEU A 55 -9.92 -23.79 0.87
C LEU A 55 -9.51 -22.31 0.91
N PRO A 56 -8.67 -21.84 -0.03
CA PRO A 56 -8.36 -20.44 -0.14
C PRO A 56 -9.62 -19.55 -0.22
N GLY A 57 -9.57 -18.36 0.36
CA GLY A 57 -10.66 -17.39 0.26
C GLY A 57 -10.71 -16.78 -1.14
N VAL A 58 -11.86 -16.88 -1.82
CA VAL A 58 -12.00 -16.43 -3.21
C VAL A 58 -13.28 -15.62 -3.39
N TYR A 59 -13.28 -14.71 -4.35
CA TYR A 59 -14.48 -13.95 -4.72
C TYR A 59 -15.21 -14.56 -5.90
N SER A 60 -14.50 -15.29 -6.74
CA SER A 60 -14.99 -15.98 -7.92
C SER A 60 -14.39 -17.37 -8.04
N LEU A 61 -14.85 -18.17 -9.00
CA LEU A 61 -14.26 -19.44 -9.39
C LEU A 61 -13.73 -19.37 -10.84
N SER A 62 -13.34 -18.17 -11.27
CA SER A 62 -12.77 -17.90 -12.59
C SER A 62 -11.32 -18.42 -12.68
N PRO A 63 -10.73 -18.55 -13.89
CA PRO A 63 -9.37 -19.06 -14.05
C PRO A 63 -8.29 -18.03 -13.77
N TYR A 64 -8.61 -16.87 -13.20
CA TYR A 64 -7.71 -15.72 -13.15
C TYR A 64 -6.69 -15.79 -12.01
N THR A 65 -7.07 -16.25 -10.82
CA THR A 65 -6.14 -16.38 -9.69
C THR A 65 -5.81 -17.84 -9.39
N LEU A 66 -4.67 -18.06 -8.75
CA LEU A 66 -4.24 -19.39 -8.35
C LEU A 66 -5.17 -19.98 -7.28
N GLU A 67 -5.62 -19.15 -6.35
CA GLU A 67 -6.54 -19.50 -5.27
C GLU A 67 -7.90 -19.95 -5.82
N GLU A 68 -8.42 -19.26 -6.84
CA GLU A 68 -9.68 -19.62 -7.50
C GLU A 68 -9.57 -20.97 -8.21
N LYS A 69 -8.46 -21.21 -8.91
CA LYS A 69 -8.18 -22.50 -9.55
C LYS A 69 -8.11 -23.63 -8.53
N ILE A 70 -7.35 -23.45 -7.44
CA ILE A 70 -7.20 -24.44 -6.37
C ILE A 70 -8.56 -24.76 -5.75
N THR A 71 -9.35 -23.74 -5.42
CA THR A 71 -10.67 -23.93 -4.80
C THR A 71 -11.62 -24.70 -5.71
N ARG A 72 -11.69 -24.32 -6.97
CA ARG A 72 -12.53 -24.98 -7.98
C ARG A 72 -12.09 -26.42 -8.24
N ASP A 73 -10.81 -26.62 -8.51
CA ASP A 73 -10.26 -27.93 -8.86
C ASP A 73 -10.38 -28.92 -7.68
N PHE A 74 -10.18 -28.45 -6.45
CA PHE A 74 -10.40 -29.30 -5.27
C PHE A 74 -11.85 -29.75 -5.15
N ILE A 75 -12.82 -28.89 -5.36
CA ILE A 75 -14.24 -29.26 -5.25
C ILE A 75 -14.64 -30.22 -6.37
N LEU A 76 -14.12 -30.06 -7.58
CA LEU A 76 -14.43 -30.90 -8.72
C LEU A 76 -13.72 -32.27 -8.65
N GLU A 77 -12.40 -32.27 -8.41
CA GLU A 77 -11.56 -33.45 -8.52
C GLU A 77 -11.56 -34.31 -7.24
N GLU A 78 -11.43 -33.64 -6.08
CA GLU A 78 -11.37 -34.32 -4.78
C GLU A 78 -12.75 -34.69 -4.22
N ASN A 79 -13.81 -34.17 -4.85
CA ASN A 79 -15.21 -34.53 -4.63
C ASN A 79 -15.60 -34.66 -3.14
N PRO A 80 -15.55 -33.54 -2.35
CA PRO A 80 -15.91 -33.57 -0.93
C PRO A 80 -17.37 -34.00 -0.73
N ASP A 81 -17.68 -34.66 0.39
CA ASP A 81 -19.03 -35.10 0.72
C ASP A 81 -19.98 -33.92 0.96
N VAL A 82 -19.46 -32.79 1.54
CA VAL A 82 -20.21 -31.56 1.75
C VAL A 82 -19.28 -30.34 1.57
N VAL A 83 -19.77 -29.35 0.87
CA VAL A 83 -19.15 -28.03 0.81
C VAL A 83 -19.82 -27.08 1.82
N VAL A 84 -19.07 -26.52 2.74
CA VAL A 84 -19.56 -25.51 3.68
C VAL A 84 -19.14 -24.13 3.13
N ASN A 85 -20.12 -23.39 2.62
CA ASN A 85 -19.89 -22.01 2.18
C ASN A 85 -20.06 -21.05 3.38
N VAL A 86 -18.94 -20.47 3.82
CA VAL A 86 -18.94 -19.49 4.93
C VAL A 86 -19.24 -18.11 4.39
N ILE A 87 -20.29 -17.50 4.91
CA ILE A 87 -20.87 -16.23 4.46
C ILE A 87 -20.80 -15.22 5.62
N ASP A 88 -20.33 -14.02 5.32
CA ASP A 88 -20.51 -12.87 6.20
C ASP A 88 -21.96 -12.41 6.14
N SER A 89 -22.75 -12.69 7.19
CA SER A 89 -24.16 -12.32 7.26
C SER A 89 -24.41 -10.80 7.25
N THR A 90 -23.38 -9.99 7.55
CA THR A 90 -23.48 -8.53 7.47
C THR A 90 -23.33 -7.99 6.03
N ASN A 91 -22.84 -8.83 5.10
CA ASN A 91 -22.58 -8.51 3.69
C ASN A 91 -23.14 -9.59 2.75
N LEU A 92 -24.43 -9.93 2.87
CA LEU A 92 -25.04 -11.04 2.14
C LEU A 92 -24.92 -10.89 0.62
N GLU A 93 -25.19 -9.70 0.07
CA GLU A 93 -25.20 -9.46 -1.37
C GLU A 93 -23.88 -9.91 -2.03
N ARG A 94 -22.77 -9.50 -1.45
CA ARG A 94 -21.43 -9.83 -1.93
C ARG A 94 -21.11 -11.32 -1.84
N ASN A 95 -21.49 -11.93 -0.72
CA ASN A 95 -21.12 -13.31 -0.44
C ASN A 95 -21.97 -14.32 -1.22
N LEU A 96 -23.22 -13.98 -1.54
CA LEU A 96 -24.13 -14.83 -2.29
C LEU A 96 -23.70 -15.02 -3.75
N TYR A 97 -22.92 -14.12 -4.33
CA TYR A 97 -22.39 -14.31 -5.68
C TYR A 97 -21.53 -15.59 -5.76
N LEU A 98 -20.60 -15.78 -4.82
CA LEU A 98 -19.80 -16.99 -4.74
C LEU A 98 -20.69 -18.21 -4.47
N THR A 99 -21.77 -18.07 -3.71
CA THR A 99 -22.73 -19.17 -3.46
C THR A 99 -23.32 -19.69 -4.78
N PHE A 100 -23.67 -18.81 -5.71
CA PHE A 100 -24.19 -19.23 -7.01
C PHE A 100 -23.14 -19.88 -7.88
N LEU A 101 -21.89 -19.42 -7.85
CA LEU A 101 -20.79 -20.13 -8.53
C LEU A 101 -20.53 -21.52 -7.97
N LEU A 102 -20.64 -21.68 -6.64
CA LEU A 102 -20.53 -23.00 -5.99
C LEU A 102 -21.72 -23.91 -6.33
N LYS A 103 -22.94 -23.35 -6.50
CA LYS A 103 -24.13 -24.11 -6.97
C LYS A 103 -23.92 -24.75 -8.33
N GLU A 104 -23.23 -24.04 -9.24
CA GLU A 104 -22.92 -24.54 -10.59
C GLU A 104 -22.05 -25.81 -10.58
N LEU A 105 -21.32 -26.08 -9.47
CA LEU A 105 -20.51 -27.29 -9.31
C LEU A 105 -21.34 -28.52 -8.88
N GLU A 106 -22.63 -28.33 -8.58
CA GLU A 106 -23.60 -29.40 -8.23
C GLU A 106 -23.15 -30.32 -7.08
N LYS A 107 -22.44 -29.75 -6.07
CA LYS A 107 -22.04 -30.50 -4.87
C LYS A 107 -22.99 -30.21 -3.70
N PRO A 108 -23.21 -31.20 -2.80
CA PRO A 108 -23.97 -30.97 -1.58
C PRO A 108 -23.37 -29.80 -0.80
N MET A 109 -24.19 -28.77 -0.50
CA MET A 109 -23.69 -27.52 0.08
C MET A 109 -24.56 -27.03 1.24
N ILE A 110 -23.90 -26.49 2.28
CA ILE A 110 -24.52 -25.82 3.41
C ILE A 110 -23.93 -24.39 3.50
N MET A 111 -24.77 -23.43 3.78
CA MET A 111 -24.30 -22.06 4.09
C MET A 111 -24.15 -21.89 5.60
N ALA A 112 -22.95 -21.45 6.03
CA ALA A 112 -22.69 -21.03 7.41
C ALA A 112 -22.73 -19.49 7.46
N LEU A 113 -23.82 -18.92 7.96
CA LEU A 113 -24.01 -17.46 8.10
C LEU A 113 -23.23 -16.98 9.32
N ASN A 114 -21.97 -16.65 9.14
CA ASN A 114 -21.07 -16.18 10.20
C ASN A 114 -21.32 -14.70 10.54
N PHE A 115 -20.78 -14.23 11.69
CA PHE A 115 -21.04 -12.90 12.24
C PHE A 115 -22.53 -12.65 12.55
N TYR A 116 -23.30 -13.71 12.82
CA TYR A 116 -24.74 -13.56 13.04
C TYR A 116 -25.06 -12.79 14.33
N ASP A 117 -24.14 -12.72 15.27
CA ASP A 117 -24.24 -11.86 16.45
C ASP A 117 -24.06 -10.36 16.11
N GLU A 118 -23.24 -10.03 15.11
CA GLU A 118 -23.12 -8.67 14.57
C GLU A 118 -24.35 -8.31 13.73
N PHE A 119 -24.82 -9.25 12.91
CA PHE A 119 -26.07 -9.12 12.15
C PHE A 119 -27.23 -8.73 13.06
N ALA A 120 -27.38 -9.40 14.21
CA ALA A 120 -28.41 -9.09 15.19
C ALA A 120 -28.24 -7.69 15.82
N LYS A 121 -27.00 -7.28 16.14
CA LYS A 121 -26.70 -5.93 16.67
C LYS A 121 -27.05 -4.83 15.65
N LEU A 122 -26.87 -5.11 14.35
CA LEU A 122 -27.23 -4.20 13.27
C LEU A 122 -28.73 -4.12 13.04
N LYS A 123 -29.54 -4.88 13.81
CA LYS A 123 -31.01 -4.97 13.67
C LYS A 123 -31.45 -5.38 12.25
N TYR A 124 -30.62 -6.15 11.56
CA TYR A 124 -31.00 -6.75 10.28
C TYR A 124 -32.03 -7.86 10.53
N LYS A 125 -32.92 -8.04 9.57
CA LYS A 125 -33.91 -9.12 9.61
C LYS A 125 -33.80 -9.90 8.30
N LEU A 126 -33.65 -11.23 8.45
CA LEU A 126 -33.65 -12.19 7.34
C LEU A 126 -34.81 -13.16 7.56
N ASN A 127 -35.72 -13.26 6.57
CA ASN A 127 -36.71 -14.32 6.57
C ASN A 127 -36.02 -15.64 6.18
N MET A 128 -35.49 -16.34 7.19
CA MET A 128 -34.63 -17.51 7.00
C MET A 128 -35.30 -18.60 6.17
N LYS A 129 -36.61 -18.85 6.37
CA LYS A 129 -37.34 -19.89 5.65
C LYS A 129 -37.43 -19.55 4.16
N GLU A 130 -37.93 -18.39 3.82
CA GLU A 130 -38.09 -17.94 2.44
C GLU A 130 -36.71 -17.80 1.75
N PHE A 131 -35.68 -17.37 2.47
CA PHE A 131 -34.31 -17.28 1.99
C PHE A 131 -33.76 -18.65 1.59
N GLN A 132 -33.91 -19.65 2.47
CA GLN A 132 -33.46 -21.03 2.18
C GLN A 132 -34.28 -21.67 1.03
N ASP A 133 -35.58 -21.43 0.99
CA ASP A 133 -36.46 -21.92 -0.07
C ASP A 133 -36.05 -21.33 -1.45
N MET A 134 -35.70 -20.04 -1.51
CA MET A 134 -35.30 -19.39 -2.76
C MET A 134 -33.89 -19.77 -3.20
N ILE A 135 -32.95 -19.98 -2.27
CA ILE A 135 -31.56 -20.38 -2.60
C ILE A 135 -31.45 -21.89 -2.77
N GLU A 136 -32.40 -22.67 -2.23
CA GLU A 136 -32.41 -24.14 -2.24
C GLU A 136 -31.27 -24.78 -1.44
N ILE A 137 -30.64 -24.07 -0.54
CA ILE A 137 -29.50 -24.47 0.28
C ILE A 137 -29.81 -24.21 1.75
N PRO A 138 -29.59 -25.18 2.66
CA PRO A 138 -29.68 -24.93 4.10
C PRO A 138 -28.73 -23.85 4.56
N ALA A 139 -29.22 -22.91 5.36
CA ALA A 139 -28.44 -21.80 5.92
C ALA A 139 -28.49 -21.85 7.44
N ILE A 140 -27.35 -21.87 8.11
CA ILE A 140 -27.22 -22.02 9.55
C ILE A 140 -26.54 -20.79 10.12
N PRO A 141 -27.22 -20.04 11.00
CA PRO A 141 -26.61 -18.92 11.70
C PRO A 141 -25.49 -19.37 12.64
N VAL A 142 -24.29 -18.80 12.49
CA VAL A 142 -23.14 -19.13 13.32
C VAL A 142 -22.41 -17.86 13.79
N SER A 143 -21.74 -17.94 14.94
CA SER A 143 -20.74 -16.97 15.36
C SER A 143 -19.48 -17.71 15.77
N ALA A 144 -18.46 -17.63 14.94
CA ALA A 144 -17.16 -18.23 15.22
C ALA A 144 -16.53 -17.71 16.52
N LEU A 145 -16.74 -16.43 16.82
CA LEU A 145 -16.20 -15.77 18.02
C LEU A 145 -16.89 -16.25 19.32
N LYS A 146 -18.21 -16.47 19.27
CA LYS A 146 -19.01 -16.88 20.43
C LYS A 146 -19.23 -18.40 20.52
N GLY A 147 -18.87 -19.14 19.49
CA GLY A 147 -19.09 -20.60 19.41
C GLY A 147 -20.56 -20.99 19.22
N THR A 148 -21.49 -20.04 18.92
CA THR A 148 -22.91 -20.34 18.73
C THR A 148 -23.19 -20.90 17.34
N GLY A 149 -24.13 -21.88 17.22
CA GLY A 149 -24.56 -22.50 15.98
C GLY A 149 -23.58 -23.55 15.42
N ILE A 150 -22.43 -23.78 16.04
CA ILE A 150 -21.40 -24.73 15.54
C ILE A 150 -21.88 -26.18 15.62
N GLU A 151 -22.54 -26.58 16.72
CA GLU A 151 -23.08 -27.94 16.86
C GLU A 151 -24.18 -28.22 15.82
N GLU A 152 -25.08 -27.24 15.60
CA GLU A 152 -26.14 -27.32 14.58
C GLU A 152 -25.56 -27.45 13.17
N LEU A 153 -24.48 -26.71 12.89
CA LEU A 153 -23.76 -26.81 11.62
C LEU A 153 -23.18 -28.21 11.42
N LEU A 154 -22.49 -28.75 12.42
CA LEU A 154 -21.90 -30.10 12.35
C LEU A 154 -22.95 -31.20 12.20
N ASP A 155 -24.07 -31.08 12.92
CA ASP A 155 -25.17 -32.05 12.80
C ASP A 155 -25.81 -32.02 11.40
N SER A 156 -25.97 -30.83 10.84
CA SER A 156 -26.51 -30.68 9.48
C SER A 156 -25.54 -31.20 8.42
N ILE A 157 -24.24 -31.04 8.61
CA ILE A 157 -23.22 -31.64 7.73
C ILE A 157 -23.28 -33.16 7.74
N ILE A 158 -23.37 -33.78 8.92
CA ILE A 158 -23.48 -35.24 9.04
C ILE A 158 -24.77 -35.76 8.39
N THR A 159 -25.87 -35.06 8.64
CA THR A 159 -27.16 -35.42 8.06
C THR A 159 -27.12 -35.37 6.53
N MET A 160 -26.57 -34.30 5.96
CA MET A 160 -26.44 -34.14 4.50
C MET A 160 -25.51 -35.20 3.89
N SER A 161 -24.38 -35.48 4.54
CA SER A 161 -23.43 -36.50 4.05
C SER A 161 -24.01 -37.91 4.01
N LYS A 162 -24.93 -38.26 4.95
CA LYS A 162 -25.60 -39.52 5.04
C LYS A 162 -26.72 -39.68 4.03
N ASN A 163 -27.47 -38.62 3.76
CA ASN A 163 -28.63 -38.69 2.85
C ASN A 163 -28.26 -38.85 1.38
N LYS A 164 -26.96 -38.91 1.06
CA LYS A 164 -26.43 -39.15 -0.31
C LYS A 164 -27.19 -38.40 -1.40
N GLU A 165 -27.60 -37.15 -1.17
CA GLU A 165 -28.08 -36.27 -2.21
C GLU A 165 -26.94 -35.91 -3.20
N LYS A 166 -26.27 -36.96 -3.71
CA LYS A 166 -25.29 -36.84 -4.78
C LYS A 166 -26.04 -36.41 -6.04
N GLY A 167 -25.86 -35.18 -6.43
CA GLY A 167 -26.44 -34.63 -7.66
C GLY A 167 -27.75 -33.87 -7.44
N LYS A 168 -27.92 -33.13 -6.33
CA LYS A 168 -29.02 -32.18 -6.23
C LYS A 168 -28.86 -31.14 -7.33
N LYS A 169 -29.78 -31.16 -8.28
CA LYS A 169 -29.85 -30.19 -9.34
C LYS A 169 -30.39 -28.89 -8.75
N TYR A 170 -29.57 -27.86 -8.76
CA TYR A 170 -29.98 -26.51 -8.32
C TYR A 170 -30.54 -25.73 -9.50
N SER A 171 -31.50 -24.84 -9.25
CA SER A 171 -31.95 -23.87 -10.26
C SER A 171 -30.82 -22.91 -10.62
N LEU A 172 -30.60 -22.69 -11.91
CA LEU A 172 -29.61 -21.72 -12.40
C LEU A 172 -30.12 -20.28 -12.23
N PRO A 173 -29.24 -19.32 -11.88
CA PRO A 173 -29.62 -17.95 -11.56
C PRO A 173 -29.75 -17.07 -12.81
N PHE A 174 -30.42 -17.54 -13.85
CA PHE A 174 -30.51 -16.85 -15.12
C PHE A 174 -31.97 -16.67 -15.61
N ASP A 175 -32.18 -15.66 -16.40
CA ASP A 175 -33.47 -15.44 -17.06
C ASP A 175 -33.74 -16.51 -18.15
N LYS A 176 -35.00 -16.54 -18.63
CA LYS A 176 -35.44 -17.54 -19.61
C LYS A 176 -34.65 -17.48 -20.93
N ASN A 177 -34.14 -16.31 -21.30
CA ASN A 177 -33.40 -16.16 -22.56
C ASN A 177 -31.99 -16.71 -22.44
N ILE A 178 -31.31 -16.40 -21.34
CA ILE A 178 -29.98 -16.95 -21.03
C ILE A 178 -30.09 -18.46 -20.88
N LEU A 179 -31.09 -18.95 -20.15
CA LEU A 179 -31.33 -20.39 -19.99
C LEU A 179 -31.55 -21.10 -21.33
N SER A 180 -32.27 -20.48 -22.29
CA SER A 180 -32.46 -21.09 -23.61
C SER A 180 -31.16 -21.29 -24.35
N ILE A 181 -30.24 -20.33 -24.29
CA ILE A 181 -28.91 -20.44 -24.92
C ILE A 181 -28.05 -21.46 -24.20
N ILE A 182 -28.07 -21.51 -22.87
CA ILE A 182 -27.38 -22.56 -22.10
C ILE A 182 -27.87 -23.97 -22.54
N HIS A 183 -29.18 -24.16 -22.71
CA HIS A 183 -29.74 -25.41 -23.19
C HIS A 183 -29.35 -25.75 -24.64
N GLU A 184 -29.20 -24.76 -25.53
CA GLU A 184 -28.65 -24.98 -26.87
C GLU A 184 -27.21 -25.52 -26.81
N VAL A 185 -26.38 -24.94 -25.95
CA VAL A 185 -24.98 -25.39 -25.72
C VAL A 185 -24.96 -26.78 -25.08
N GLU A 186 -25.80 -27.02 -24.06
CA GLU A 186 -25.92 -28.37 -23.48
C GLU A 186 -26.28 -29.44 -24.53
N TYR A 187 -27.24 -29.15 -25.42
CA TYR A 187 -27.62 -30.04 -26.49
C TYR A 187 -26.44 -30.31 -27.43
N LYS A 188 -25.67 -29.29 -27.82
CA LYS A 188 -24.47 -29.46 -28.65
C LYS A 188 -23.40 -30.32 -27.92
N ILE A 189 -23.21 -30.15 -26.60
CA ILE A 189 -22.29 -30.98 -25.81
C ILE A 189 -22.72 -32.43 -25.82
N LEU A 190 -24.00 -32.71 -25.61
CA LEU A 190 -24.55 -34.08 -25.55
C LEU A 190 -24.53 -34.78 -26.89
N THR A 191 -24.63 -34.05 -27.99
CA THR A 191 -24.61 -34.63 -29.35
C THR A 191 -23.20 -34.75 -29.93
N ASN A 192 -22.20 -34.15 -29.28
CA ASN A 192 -20.81 -34.25 -29.70
C ASN A 192 -20.16 -35.52 -29.05
N GLU A 193 -19.87 -36.56 -29.84
CA GLU A 193 -19.29 -37.81 -29.37
C GLU A 193 -18.00 -37.63 -28.57
N LYS A 194 -17.19 -36.62 -28.88
CA LYS A 194 -15.92 -36.36 -28.18
C LYS A 194 -16.09 -35.57 -26.90
N LEU A 195 -17.15 -34.74 -26.77
CA LEU A 195 -17.46 -34.01 -25.53
C LEU A 195 -18.32 -34.79 -24.57
N LEU A 196 -19.13 -35.73 -25.06
CA LEU A 196 -20.00 -36.55 -24.23
C LEU A 196 -19.28 -37.22 -23.05
N PRO A 197 -18.05 -37.77 -23.20
CA PRO A 197 -17.32 -38.33 -22.07
C PRO A 197 -17.02 -37.37 -20.94
N ALA A 198 -16.88 -36.06 -21.25
CA ALA A 198 -16.60 -35.02 -20.24
C ALA A 198 -17.80 -34.81 -19.30
N THR A 199 -19.03 -35.13 -19.74
CA THR A 199 -20.24 -35.02 -18.90
C THR A 199 -20.31 -36.03 -17.77
N LYS A 200 -19.43 -37.04 -17.76
CA LYS A 200 -19.28 -37.97 -16.63
C LYS A 200 -18.53 -37.35 -15.44
N GLU A 201 -17.71 -36.35 -15.70
CA GLU A 201 -16.84 -35.70 -14.71
C GLU A 201 -17.38 -34.31 -14.32
N TYR A 202 -17.90 -33.59 -15.31
CA TYR A 202 -18.47 -32.27 -15.14
C TYR A 202 -19.94 -32.26 -15.52
N SER A 203 -20.80 -31.52 -14.81
CA SER A 203 -22.18 -31.40 -15.24
C SER A 203 -22.27 -30.68 -16.59
N LYS A 204 -23.25 -31.04 -17.39
CA LYS A 204 -23.45 -30.42 -18.71
C LYS A 204 -23.77 -28.92 -18.60
N GLU A 205 -24.49 -28.54 -17.55
CA GLU A 205 -24.82 -27.17 -17.21
C GLU A 205 -23.57 -26.37 -16.91
N PHE A 206 -22.66 -26.91 -16.08
CA PHE A 206 -21.38 -26.30 -15.76
C PHE A 206 -20.54 -26.12 -17.02
N LEU A 207 -20.40 -27.15 -17.85
CA LEU A 207 -19.64 -27.08 -19.10
C LEU A 207 -20.22 -26.00 -20.04
N ALA A 208 -21.56 -25.96 -20.20
CA ALA A 208 -22.21 -24.96 -21.03
C ALA A 208 -21.94 -23.53 -20.57
N ILE A 209 -22.04 -23.26 -19.27
CA ILE A 209 -21.73 -21.95 -18.71
C ILE A 209 -20.26 -21.61 -18.94
N LYS A 210 -19.32 -22.54 -18.68
CA LYS A 210 -17.87 -22.28 -18.83
C LYS A 210 -17.44 -22.08 -20.28
N PHE A 211 -18.09 -22.72 -21.23
CA PHE A 211 -17.84 -22.47 -22.65
C PHE A 211 -18.40 -21.11 -23.09
N LEU A 212 -19.58 -20.70 -22.61
CA LEU A 212 -20.12 -19.38 -22.82
C LEU A 212 -19.26 -18.27 -22.17
N GLU A 213 -18.66 -18.52 -21.03
CA GLU A 213 -17.69 -17.62 -20.37
C GLU A 213 -16.30 -17.63 -21.02
N ARG A 214 -16.06 -18.47 -22.04
CA ARG A 214 -14.74 -18.70 -22.65
C ARG A 214 -13.66 -19.03 -21.63
N ASP A 215 -13.98 -19.84 -20.60
CA ASP A 215 -13.06 -20.22 -19.52
C ASP A 215 -11.87 -21.00 -20.08
N SER A 216 -10.73 -20.32 -20.23
CA SER A 216 -9.52 -20.85 -20.85
C SER A 216 -8.99 -22.11 -20.13
N HIS A 217 -9.14 -22.18 -18.80
CA HIS A 217 -8.62 -23.31 -18.02
C HIS A 217 -9.46 -24.58 -18.22
N ILE A 218 -10.80 -24.46 -18.27
CA ILE A 218 -11.67 -25.60 -18.56
C ILE A 218 -11.51 -26.04 -20.02
N ILE A 219 -11.42 -25.10 -20.96
CA ILE A 219 -11.17 -25.40 -22.38
C ILE A 219 -9.86 -26.17 -22.54
N GLU A 220 -8.79 -25.74 -21.87
CA GLU A 220 -7.50 -26.41 -21.91
C GLU A 220 -7.54 -27.81 -21.28
N LYS A 221 -8.21 -27.99 -20.12
CA LYS A 221 -8.43 -29.32 -19.50
C LYS A 221 -9.18 -30.27 -20.44
N ILE A 222 -10.24 -29.78 -21.07
CA ILE A 222 -11.03 -30.58 -22.04
C ILE A 222 -10.17 -30.97 -23.26
N LYS A 223 -9.40 -29.99 -23.79
CA LYS A 223 -8.48 -30.24 -24.90
C LYS A 223 -7.43 -31.30 -24.57
N ASN A 224 -6.79 -31.16 -23.41
CA ASN A 224 -5.73 -32.07 -23.00
C ASN A 224 -6.25 -33.48 -22.67
N LYS A 225 -7.45 -33.62 -22.09
CA LYS A 225 -7.99 -34.93 -21.65
C LYS A 225 -8.82 -35.62 -22.71
N TYR A 226 -9.60 -34.89 -23.48
CA TYR A 226 -10.55 -35.43 -24.45
C TYR A 226 -10.20 -35.13 -25.92
N GLY A 227 -9.14 -34.33 -26.16
CA GLY A 227 -8.67 -34.01 -27.51
C GLY A 227 -9.57 -33.09 -28.31
N VAL A 228 -10.46 -32.33 -27.63
CA VAL A 228 -11.39 -31.39 -28.26
C VAL A 228 -10.99 -29.94 -27.97
N ASP A 229 -10.72 -29.19 -29.00
CA ASP A 229 -10.53 -27.76 -28.88
C ASP A 229 -11.90 -27.04 -28.93
N ALA A 230 -12.38 -26.61 -27.78
CA ALA A 230 -13.67 -25.95 -27.63
C ALA A 230 -13.58 -24.42 -27.76
N THR A 231 -12.41 -23.84 -28.11
CA THR A 231 -12.18 -22.39 -28.13
C THR A 231 -13.17 -21.65 -29.00
N HIS A 232 -13.53 -22.21 -30.18
CA HIS A 232 -14.45 -21.58 -31.14
C HIS A 232 -15.71 -22.42 -31.41
N LEU A 233 -15.92 -23.47 -30.64
CA LEU A 233 -17.00 -24.43 -30.93
C LEU A 233 -18.40 -23.85 -30.65
N PHE A 234 -18.49 -22.83 -29.81
CA PHE A 234 -19.74 -22.22 -29.35
C PHE A 234 -19.81 -20.70 -29.68
N ASP A 235 -19.00 -20.22 -30.62
CA ASP A 235 -18.96 -18.78 -30.99
C ASP A 235 -20.35 -18.30 -31.48
N GLU A 236 -21.12 -19.13 -32.17
CA GLU A 236 -22.48 -18.78 -32.63
C GLU A 236 -23.46 -18.49 -31.46
N GLU A 237 -23.42 -19.33 -30.40
CA GLU A 237 -24.24 -19.15 -29.20
C GLU A 237 -23.76 -17.92 -28.40
N ILE A 238 -22.47 -17.71 -28.34
CA ILE A 238 -21.87 -16.54 -27.67
C ILE A 238 -22.30 -15.26 -28.41
N GLU A 239 -22.19 -15.21 -29.74
CA GLU A 239 -22.64 -14.07 -30.54
C GLU A 239 -24.14 -13.80 -30.39
N LYS A 240 -24.98 -14.84 -30.32
CA LYS A 240 -26.42 -14.69 -30.05
C LYS A 240 -26.66 -14.04 -28.69
N LEU A 241 -25.88 -14.44 -27.66
CA LEU A 241 -25.97 -13.90 -26.32
C LEU A 241 -25.52 -12.43 -26.28
N GLU A 242 -24.33 -12.14 -26.84
CA GLU A 242 -23.73 -10.82 -26.86
C GLU A 242 -24.56 -9.80 -27.67
N ASN A 243 -25.06 -10.19 -28.84
CA ASN A 243 -25.94 -9.33 -29.65
C ASN A 243 -27.29 -9.02 -28.97
N LYS A 244 -27.79 -9.93 -28.13
CA LYS A 244 -29.07 -9.72 -27.46
C LYS A 244 -28.99 -8.74 -26.29
N TYR A 245 -27.85 -8.71 -25.57
CA TYR A 245 -27.68 -7.90 -24.36
C TYR A 245 -26.69 -6.73 -24.56
N ASP A 246 -26.10 -6.59 -25.77
CA ASP A 246 -25.11 -5.55 -26.13
C ASP A 246 -23.93 -5.48 -25.15
N ASN A 247 -23.48 -6.65 -24.71
CA ASN A 247 -22.35 -6.79 -23.77
C ASN A 247 -21.59 -8.10 -24.01
N ASP A 248 -20.40 -8.27 -23.43
CA ASP A 248 -19.67 -9.53 -23.50
C ASP A 248 -20.34 -10.64 -22.68
N SER A 249 -20.18 -11.90 -23.10
CA SER A 249 -20.87 -13.04 -22.53
C SER A 249 -20.52 -13.30 -21.07
N GLU A 250 -19.28 -13.04 -20.63
CA GLU A 250 -18.85 -13.19 -19.23
C GLU A 250 -19.57 -12.17 -18.34
N THR A 251 -19.68 -10.92 -18.78
CA THR A 251 -20.40 -9.85 -18.07
C THR A 251 -21.89 -10.15 -17.98
N ILE A 252 -22.53 -10.62 -19.08
CA ILE A 252 -23.96 -10.97 -19.09
C ILE A 252 -24.27 -12.05 -18.05
N LEU A 253 -23.46 -13.10 -17.99
CA LEU A 253 -23.65 -14.19 -17.02
C LEU A 253 -23.38 -13.71 -15.58
N ALA A 254 -22.40 -12.83 -15.37
CA ALA A 254 -22.15 -12.23 -14.07
C ALA A 254 -23.34 -11.35 -13.63
N GLU A 255 -23.86 -10.49 -14.49
CA GLU A 255 -25.05 -9.66 -14.22
C GLU A 255 -26.29 -10.49 -13.91
N GLY A 256 -26.49 -11.62 -14.60
CA GLY A 256 -27.58 -12.56 -14.33
C GLY A 256 -27.51 -13.12 -12.90
N ARG A 257 -26.33 -13.51 -12.43
CA ARG A 257 -26.10 -13.96 -11.04
C ARG A 257 -26.40 -12.85 -10.04
N TYR A 258 -25.88 -11.65 -10.26
CA TYR A 258 -26.13 -10.50 -9.38
C TYR A 258 -27.61 -10.09 -9.37
N GLY A 259 -28.27 -10.12 -10.51
CA GLY A 259 -29.71 -9.85 -10.61
C GLY A 259 -30.54 -10.82 -9.75
N THR A 260 -30.17 -12.10 -9.74
CA THR A 260 -30.83 -13.11 -8.90
C THR A 260 -30.55 -12.89 -7.42
N VAL A 261 -29.28 -12.60 -7.05
CA VAL A 261 -28.93 -12.26 -5.65
C VAL A 261 -29.76 -11.11 -5.15
N ASN A 262 -29.84 -10.03 -5.94
CA ASN A 262 -30.61 -8.84 -5.57
C ASN A 262 -32.12 -9.11 -5.47
N GLY A 263 -32.65 -9.95 -6.37
CA GLY A 263 -34.05 -10.38 -6.33
C GLY A 263 -34.39 -11.17 -5.06
N ILE A 264 -33.52 -12.07 -4.62
CA ILE A 264 -33.67 -12.84 -3.38
C ILE A 264 -33.60 -11.92 -2.16
N LEU A 265 -32.57 -11.09 -2.08
CA LEU A 265 -32.39 -10.18 -0.94
C LEU A 265 -33.50 -9.14 -0.83
N ALA A 266 -34.00 -8.61 -1.95
CA ALA A 266 -35.11 -7.68 -1.94
C ALA A 266 -36.39 -8.26 -1.30
N ARG A 267 -36.58 -9.58 -1.37
CA ARG A 267 -37.76 -10.28 -0.77
C ARG A 267 -37.50 -10.73 0.66
N THR A 268 -36.32 -11.23 0.93
CA THR A 268 -36.03 -11.98 2.17
C THR A 268 -35.28 -11.15 3.23
N PHE A 269 -34.62 -10.08 2.82
CA PHE A 269 -33.73 -9.30 3.68
C PHE A 269 -34.25 -7.87 3.89
N THR A 270 -34.43 -7.49 5.15
CA THR A 270 -34.86 -6.14 5.52
C THR A 270 -33.78 -5.47 6.35
N THR A 271 -33.27 -4.34 5.86
CA THR A 271 -32.28 -3.54 6.58
C THR A 271 -32.95 -2.30 7.18
N SER A 272 -32.60 -1.97 8.42
CA SER A 272 -32.91 -0.66 9.00
C SER A 272 -31.97 0.45 8.47
N ILE A 273 -31.08 0.14 7.55
CA ILE A 273 -29.96 0.98 7.08
C ILE A 273 -30.14 1.43 5.63
N LYS A 274 -31.32 1.84 5.23
CA LYS A 274 -31.41 2.76 4.08
C LYS A 274 -30.52 4.01 4.27
N SER A 275 -30.32 4.46 5.50
CA SER A 275 -29.58 5.70 5.78
C SER A 275 -28.06 5.63 5.59
N ARG A 276 -27.39 4.47 5.77
CA ARG A 276 -25.92 4.36 5.61
C ARG A 276 -25.49 4.15 4.17
N LEU A 277 -26.20 3.34 3.42
CA LEU A 277 -25.97 3.19 1.98
C LEU A 277 -26.31 4.51 1.27
N ASP A 278 -27.44 5.15 1.61
CA ASP A 278 -27.78 6.48 1.10
C ASP A 278 -26.73 7.55 1.40
N PHE A 279 -26.03 7.47 2.56
CA PHE A 279 -24.93 8.38 2.89
C PHE A 279 -23.70 8.08 2.04
N THR A 280 -23.29 6.81 1.97
CA THR A 280 -22.16 6.38 1.15
C THR A 280 -22.37 6.76 -0.32
N ASP A 281 -23.56 6.48 -0.88
CA ASP A 281 -23.90 6.80 -2.26
C ASP A 281 -23.91 8.31 -2.53
N LYS A 282 -24.36 9.12 -1.57
CA LYS A 282 -24.32 10.59 -1.70
C LYS A 282 -22.90 11.13 -1.71
N VAL A 283 -22.05 10.60 -0.81
CA VAL A 283 -20.63 10.98 -0.74
C VAL A 283 -19.89 10.50 -1.99
N ASP A 284 -20.16 9.28 -2.44
CA ASP A 284 -19.53 8.71 -3.63
C ASP A 284 -19.93 9.45 -4.93
N LYS A 285 -21.14 9.99 -5.03
CA LYS A 285 -21.54 10.88 -6.15
C LYS A 285 -20.63 12.11 -6.30
N ILE A 286 -20.07 12.60 -5.20
CA ILE A 286 -19.16 13.75 -5.18
C ILE A 286 -17.71 13.27 -5.37
N LEU A 287 -17.27 12.31 -4.55
CA LEU A 287 -15.89 11.84 -4.52
C LEU A 287 -15.48 11.05 -5.77
N LEU A 288 -16.40 10.30 -6.38
CA LEU A 288 -16.16 9.55 -7.60
C LEU A 288 -16.56 10.31 -8.87
N ASN A 289 -16.94 11.59 -8.74
CA ASN A 289 -17.26 12.41 -9.90
C ASN A 289 -16.02 12.56 -10.78
N ARG A 290 -16.21 12.34 -12.09
CA ARG A 290 -15.11 12.33 -13.07
C ARG A 290 -14.32 13.65 -13.16
N VAL A 291 -14.96 14.78 -12.84
CA VAL A 291 -14.36 16.12 -12.91
C VAL A 291 -13.93 16.58 -11.52
N LEU A 292 -14.79 16.43 -10.50
CA LEU A 292 -14.55 16.93 -9.15
C LEU A 292 -13.70 15.96 -8.29
N GLY A 293 -13.72 14.67 -8.58
CA GLY A 293 -13.08 13.67 -7.73
C GLY A 293 -11.57 13.85 -7.64
N LEU A 294 -10.90 14.17 -8.75
CA LEU A 294 -9.44 14.37 -8.75
C LEU A 294 -9.01 15.66 -8.02
N PRO A 295 -9.60 16.85 -8.29
CA PRO A 295 -9.32 18.04 -7.48
C PRO A 295 -9.59 17.84 -5.99
N LEU A 296 -10.70 17.20 -5.64
CA LEU A 296 -11.06 16.95 -4.25
C LEU A 296 -10.09 15.97 -3.57
N PHE A 297 -9.60 14.97 -4.31
CA PHE A 297 -8.53 14.10 -3.82
C PHE A 297 -7.27 14.90 -3.46
N PHE A 298 -6.81 15.78 -4.35
CA PHE A 298 -5.63 16.60 -4.06
C PHE A 298 -5.86 17.55 -2.88
N LEU A 299 -7.05 18.11 -2.75
CA LEU A 299 -7.40 18.97 -1.62
C LEU A 299 -7.41 18.20 -0.29
N ILE A 300 -7.99 16.99 -0.26
CA ILE A 300 -7.97 16.13 0.93
C ILE A 300 -6.53 15.75 1.28
N MET A 301 -5.72 15.37 0.29
CA MET A 301 -4.32 15.00 0.54
C MET A 301 -3.49 16.20 1.01
N ALA A 302 -3.69 17.39 0.44
CA ALA A 302 -3.05 18.61 0.93
C ALA A 302 -3.45 18.92 2.38
N GLY A 303 -4.73 18.78 2.72
CA GLY A 303 -5.19 18.92 4.11
C GLY A 303 -4.54 17.91 5.05
N VAL A 304 -4.46 16.64 4.65
CA VAL A 304 -3.78 15.59 5.45
C VAL A 304 -2.30 15.93 5.63
N MET A 305 -1.61 16.39 4.59
CA MET A 305 -0.20 16.77 4.69
C MET A 305 -0.03 18.01 5.59
N ALA A 306 -0.90 19.03 5.48
CA ALA A 306 -0.91 20.16 6.38
C ALA A 306 -1.03 19.72 7.85
N PHE A 307 -2.00 18.85 8.16
CA PHE A 307 -2.13 18.30 9.52
C PHE A 307 -0.88 17.54 9.97
N VAL A 308 -0.27 16.75 9.10
CA VAL A 308 0.93 15.98 9.45
C VAL A 308 2.08 16.92 9.76
N PHE A 309 2.37 17.88 8.90
CA PHE A 309 3.53 18.78 9.08
C PHE A 309 3.30 19.78 10.20
N ASN A 310 2.17 20.48 10.22
CA ASN A 310 1.89 21.48 11.26
C ASN A 310 1.73 20.83 12.65
N GLY A 311 1.17 19.60 12.68
CA GLY A 311 1.05 18.86 13.94
C GLY A 311 2.38 18.30 14.45
N SER A 312 3.31 17.95 13.57
CA SER A 312 4.60 17.36 13.96
C SER A 312 5.70 18.39 14.22
N ALA A 313 5.66 19.59 13.61
CA ALA A 313 6.72 20.57 13.70
C ALA A 313 7.12 20.93 15.14
N PRO A 314 6.21 21.28 16.06
CA PRO A 314 6.61 21.63 17.42
C PRO A 314 7.27 20.46 18.19
N PHE A 315 6.92 19.24 17.83
CA PHE A 315 7.57 18.07 18.43
C PHE A 315 8.94 17.79 17.82
N ILE A 316 9.16 18.16 16.55
CA ILE A 316 10.47 18.06 15.89
C ILE A 316 11.43 19.00 16.60
N ASP A 317 11.04 20.28 16.75
CA ASP A 317 11.85 21.32 17.40
C ASP A 317 12.16 20.94 18.85
N TRP A 318 11.17 20.43 19.59
CA TRP A 318 11.39 19.94 20.94
C TRP A 318 12.37 18.75 20.99
N VAL A 319 12.28 17.77 20.07
CA VAL A 319 13.22 16.62 20.02
C VAL A 319 14.61 17.09 19.67
N ASP A 320 14.74 18.03 18.76
CA ASP A 320 16.02 18.58 18.32
C ASP A 320 16.71 19.32 19.47
N GLY A 321 16.03 20.24 20.17
CA GLY A 321 16.51 20.90 21.36
C GLY A 321 16.82 19.92 22.52
N PHE A 322 15.99 18.87 22.69
CA PHE A 322 16.26 17.86 23.69
C PHE A 322 17.58 17.09 23.46
N PHE A 323 17.88 16.71 22.21
CA PHE A 323 19.13 16.01 21.89
C PHE A 323 20.29 16.96 21.69
N GLY A 324 20.13 18.11 21.05
CA GLY A 324 21.15 19.12 20.82
C GLY A 324 21.59 19.79 22.12
N ASP A 325 20.64 20.48 22.76
CA ASP A 325 20.96 21.34 23.92
C ASP A 325 21.06 20.54 25.21
N PHE A 326 20.03 19.75 25.54
CA PHE A 326 20.00 19.06 26.84
C PHE A 326 20.94 17.85 26.86
N VAL A 327 20.77 16.86 25.95
CA VAL A 327 21.62 15.64 25.96
C VAL A 327 23.05 15.99 25.54
N GLY A 328 23.23 16.84 24.53
CA GLY A 328 24.53 17.31 24.04
C GLY A 328 25.35 17.99 25.16
N LYS A 329 24.72 18.91 25.91
CA LYS A 329 25.36 19.60 27.04
C LYS A 329 25.85 18.62 28.13
N TYR A 330 24.97 17.75 28.60
CA TYR A 330 25.34 16.82 29.71
C TYR A 330 26.28 15.69 29.26
N VAL A 331 26.16 15.21 28.04
CA VAL A 331 27.12 14.25 27.49
C VAL A 331 28.46 14.95 27.23
N GLY A 332 28.45 16.21 26.74
CA GLY A 332 29.64 17.03 26.58
C GLY A 332 30.46 17.15 27.88
N MET A 333 29.79 17.47 28.99
CA MET A 333 30.40 17.52 30.32
C MET A 333 31.00 16.18 30.75
N LEU A 334 30.39 15.03 30.38
CA LEU A 334 30.89 13.70 30.72
C LEU A 334 32.13 13.29 29.92
N VAL A 335 32.28 13.81 28.70
CA VAL A 335 33.43 13.52 27.83
C VAL A 335 34.48 14.59 27.87
N GLU A 336 34.33 15.61 28.70
CA GLU A 336 35.31 16.66 28.95
C GLU A 336 36.62 16.05 29.46
N GLY A 337 37.76 16.38 28.79
CA GLY A 337 39.05 15.80 29.06
C GLY A 337 39.36 14.48 28.32
N THR A 338 38.46 13.96 27.50
CA THR A 338 38.73 12.86 26.57
C THR A 338 39.42 13.40 25.29
N PRO A 339 40.10 12.52 24.51
CA PRO A 339 40.66 12.96 23.22
C PRO A 339 39.58 13.51 22.27
N ASP A 340 39.88 14.59 21.54
CA ASP A 340 38.94 15.30 20.65
C ASP A 340 38.15 14.41 19.71
N TRP A 341 38.81 13.39 19.13
CA TRP A 341 38.13 12.44 18.24
C TRP A 341 37.08 11.60 18.96
N LEU A 342 37.28 11.29 20.25
CA LEU A 342 36.33 10.50 21.04
C LEU A 342 35.16 11.37 21.48
N SER A 343 35.43 12.61 21.87
CA SER A 343 34.42 13.60 22.21
C SER A 343 33.52 13.85 20.99
N SER A 344 34.08 14.14 19.82
CA SER A 344 33.33 14.32 18.58
C SER A 344 32.56 13.06 18.14
N LEU A 345 33.15 11.85 18.31
CA LEU A 345 32.42 10.60 18.03
C LEU A 345 31.16 10.47 18.89
N ILE A 346 31.27 10.81 20.18
CA ILE A 346 30.14 10.65 21.11
C ILE A 346 29.09 11.74 20.87
N ILE A 347 29.52 12.98 20.75
CA ILE A 347 28.59 14.14 20.59
C ILE A 347 28.03 14.17 19.17
N ASP A 348 28.87 14.29 18.15
CA ASP A 348 28.42 14.49 16.78
C ASP A 348 27.98 13.18 16.13
N GLY A 349 28.74 12.09 16.36
CA GLY A 349 28.47 10.79 15.75
C GLY A 349 27.30 10.04 16.38
N ILE A 350 27.26 9.94 17.72
CA ILE A 350 26.24 9.14 18.43
C ILE A 350 25.04 9.99 18.84
N VAL A 351 25.25 11.07 19.62
CA VAL A 351 24.14 11.91 20.11
C VAL A 351 23.47 12.63 18.94
N GLY A 352 24.24 13.29 18.09
CA GLY A 352 23.73 13.94 16.89
C GLY A 352 23.10 12.95 15.90
N GLY A 353 23.70 11.76 15.73
CA GLY A 353 23.13 10.68 14.90
C GLY A 353 21.81 10.12 15.43
N VAL A 354 21.69 9.91 16.75
CA VAL A 354 20.46 9.44 17.40
C VAL A 354 19.40 10.54 17.38
N GLY A 355 19.78 11.79 17.73
CA GLY A 355 18.90 12.95 17.70
C GLY A 355 18.29 13.12 16.32
N GLY A 356 19.10 13.22 15.28
CA GLY A 356 18.66 13.37 13.90
C GLY A 356 17.75 12.25 13.39
N VAL A 357 17.84 11.02 13.92
CA VAL A 357 16.90 9.95 13.63
C VAL A 357 15.57 10.13 14.38
N LEU A 358 15.63 10.58 15.63
CA LEU A 358 14.46 10.70 16.50
C LEU A 358 13.60 11.93 16.18
N THR A 359 14.17 12.97 15.56
CA THR A 359 13.43 14.13 15.02
C THR A 359 12.37 13.74 13.97
N PHE A 360 12.52 12.57 13.30
CA PHE A 360 11.50 12.05 12.36
C PHE A 360 10.38 11.25 13.01
N VAL A 361 10.53 10.83 14.26
CA VAL A 361 9.49 10.01 14.93
C VAL A 361 8.16 10.76 15.03
N PRO A 362 8.09 12.05 15.40
CA PRO A 362 6.85 12.80 15.39
C PRO A 362 6.15 12.80 14.02
N VAL A 363 6.88 13.11 12.95
CA VAL A 363 6.32 13.08 11.59
C VAL A 363 5.73 11.70 11.26
N MET A 364 6.45 10.62 11.60
CA MET A 364 5.99 9.26 11.35
C MET A 364 4.74 8.91 12.15
N VAL A 365 4.64 9.36 13.41
CA VAL A 365 3.44 9.17 14.23
C VAL A 365 2.22 9.81 13.57
N PHE A 366 2.31 11.09 13.21
CA PHE A 366 1.20 11.80 12.57
C PHE A 366 0.88 11.21 11.19
N LEU A 367 1.88 10.91 10.37
CA LEU A 367 1.68 10.32 9.06
C LEU A 367 0.96 8.96 9.13
N TYR A 368 1.44 8.04 9.96
CA TYR A 368 0.81 6.73 10.09
C TYR A 368 -0.57 6.79 10.74
N PHE A 369 -0.80 7.73 11.64
CA PHE A 369 -2.09 7.98 12.24
C PHE A 369 -3.12 8.39 11.17
N PHE A 370 -2.81 9.37 10.32
CA PHE A 370 -3.72 9.81 9.26
C PHE A 370 -3.87 8.80 8.14
N LEU A 371 -2.79 8.10 7.77
CA LEU A 371 -2.88 7.01 6.79
C LEU A 371 -3.79 5.90 7.28
N ALA A 372 -3.72 5.53 8.57
CA ALA A 372 -4.62 4.54 9.15
C ALA A 372 -6.09 5.00 9.11
N ILE A 373 -6.37 6.29 9.34
CA ILE A 373 -7.72 6.86 9.20
C ILE A 373 -8.21 6.72 7.75
N LEU A 374 -7.41 7.11 6.77
CA LEU A 374 -7.78 7.05 5.35
C LEU A 374 -8.00 5.59 4.88
N GLU A 375 -7.16 4.66 5.35
CA GLU A 375 -7.23 3.25 5.02
C GLU A 375 -8.50 2.61 5.63
N GLU A 376 -8.72 2.77 6.93
CA GLU A 376 -9.84 2.17 7.66
C GLU A 376 -11.20 2.80 7.32
N SER A 377 -11.23 4.09 6.91
CA SER A 377 -12.47 4.75 6.47
C SER A 377 -13.02 4.20 5.16
N GLY A 378 -12.21 3.50 4.36
CA GLY A 378 -12.54 3.04 3.03
C GLY A 378 -12.32 4.08 1.92
N TYR A 379 -11.72 5.24 2.25
CA TYR A 379 -11.44 6.30 1.27
C TYR A 379 -10.40 5.86 0.23
N MET A 380 -9.35 5.11 0.64
CA MET A 380 -8.29 4.66 -0.26
C MET A 380 -8.79 3.75 -1.39
N ALA A 381 -9.86 2.98 -1.17
CA ALA A 381 -10.49 2.17 -2.21
C ALA A 381 -11.11 3.06 -3.32
N ARG A 382 -11.71 4.21 -2.95
CA ARG A 382 -12.27 5.19 -3.90
C ARG A 382 -11.18 5.86 -4.72
N VAL A 383 -10.09 6.21 -4.06
CA VAL A 383 -8.91 6.78 -4.75
C VAL A 383 -8.36 5.79 -5.78
N ALA A 384 -8.21 4.52 -5.41
CA ALA A 384 -7.78 3.48 -6.32
C ALA A 384 -8.71 3.32 -7.53
N PHE A 385 -10.03 3.37 -7.31
CA PHE A 385 -11.03 3.31 -8.37
C PHE A 385 -10.96 4.54 -9.30
N LEU A 386 -10.88 5.75 -8.73
CA LEU A 386 -10.79 7.00 -9.49
C LEU A 386 -9.57 7.03 -10.43
N MET A 387 -8.44 6.52 -9.93
CA MET A 387 -7.17 6.54 -10.64
C MET A 387 -6.96 5.35 -11.60
N ASP A 388 -7.83 4.34 -11.57
CA ASP A 388 -7.66 3.11 -12.35
C ASP A 388 -7.49 3.35 -13.85
N LYS A 389 -8.30 4.26 -14.42
CA LYS A 389 -8.20 4.60 -15.86
C LYS A 389 -6.83 5.19 -16.24
N ILE A 390 -6.22 5.98 -15.35
CA ILE A 390 -4.91 6.61 -15.57
C ILE A 390 -3.82 5.57 -15.40
N MET A 391 -3.90 4.77 -14.34
CA MET A 391 -2.91 3.73 -14.01
C MET A 391 -2.83 2.65 -15.09
N ARG A 392 -3.95 2.24 -15.70
CA ARG A 392 -3.96 1.28 -16.81
C ARG A 392 -3.14 1.74 -18.02
N LYS A 393 -3.09 3.05 -18.32
CA LYS A 393 -2.23 3.57 -19.41
C LYS A 393 -0.74 3.33 -19.12
N LEU A 394 -0.36 3.25 -17.84
CA LEU A 394 0.99 2.94 -17.39
C LEU A 394 1.26 1.43 -17.32
N GLY A 395 0.25 0.58 -17.55
CA GLY A 395 0.34 -0.86 -17.38
C GLY A 395 0.19 -1.30 -15.91
N LEU A 396 -0.44 -0.47 -15.07
CA LEU A 396 -0.70 -0.69 -13.66
C LEU A 396 -2.21 -0.73 -13.40
N ASN A 397 -2.62 -1.32 -12.29
CA ASN A 397 -3.99 -1.22 -11.80
C ASN A 397 -4.17 -0.02 -10.87
N GLY A 398 -5.42 0.39 -10.61
CA GLY A 398 -5.72 1.53 -9.74
C GLY A 398 -5.19 1.39 -8.32
N LYS A 399 -5.10 0.17 -7.77
CA LYS A 399 -4.53 -0.07 -6.43
C LYS A 399 -3.06 0.36 -6.35
N SER A 400 -2.31 0.35 -7.47
CA SER A 400 -0.91 0.79 -7.52
C SER A 400 -0.73 2.28 -7.20
N PHE A 401 -1.79 3.08 -7.37
CA PHE A 401 -1.75 4.51 -7.04
C PHE A 401 -1.62 4.76 -5.53
N VAL A 402 -2.20 3.89 -4.70
CA VAL A 402 -2.15 4.03 -3.23
C VAL A 402 -0.72 4.05 -2.69
N PRO A 403 0.16 3.06 -2.98
CA PRO A 403 1.57 3.13 -2.62
C PRO A 403 2.28 4.39 -3.13
N MET A 404 1.96 4.84 -4.35
CA MET A 404 2.60 6.03 -4.92
C MET A 404 2.23 7.31 -4.14
N VAL A 405 0.96 7.45 -3.75
CA VAL A 405 0.49 8.57 -2.91
C VAL A 405 1.16 8.55 -1.53
N VAL A 406 1.24 7.38 -0.90
CA VAL A 406 1.95 7.21 0.37
C VAL A 406 3.41 7.63 0.23
N GLY A 407 4.01 7.47 -0.95
CA GLY A 407 5.38 7.87 -1.28
C GLY A 407 5.64 9.37 -1.13
N PHE A 408 4.63 10.24 -1.26
CA PHE A 408 4.77 11.68 -0.99
C PHE A 408 5.00 11.99 0.50
N GLY A 409 4.48 11.16 1.39
CA GLY A 409 4.81 11.24 2.81
C GLY A 409 6.14 10.56 3.11
N CYS A 410 6.23 9.26 2.82
CA CYS A 410 7.43 8.45 3.07
C CYS A 410 7.51 7.26 2.10
N THR A 411 8.68 7.06 1.50
CA THR A 411 8.90 5.95 0.54
C THR A 411 8.93 4.58 1.22
N VAL A 412 9.33 4.47 2.48
CA VAL A 412 9.38 3.19 3.20
C VAL A 412 8.00 2.53 3.31
N PRO A 413 6.95 3.18 3.86
CA PRO A 413 5.61 2.62 3.86
C PRO A 413 5.05 2.43 2.45
N ALA A 414 5.44 3.26 1.47
CA ALA A 414 5.05 3.09 0.08
C ALA A 414 5.51 1.73 -0.47
N ILE A 415 6.77 1.34 -0.22
CA ILE A 415 7.29 0.03 -0.62
C ILE A 415 6.51 -1.11 0.07
N TYR A 416 6.25 -1.02 1.37
CA TYR A 416 5.45 -2.04 2.06
C TYR A 416 3.99 -2.09 1.60
N ALA A 417 3.40 -0.95 1.25
CA ALA A 417 2.03 -0.89 0.71
C ALA A 417 1.89 -1.64 -0.63
N THR A 418 2.99 -1.86 -1.37
CA THR A 418 2.94 -2.69 -2.59
C THR A 418 2.51 -4.14 -2.34
N ARG A 419 2.55 -4.63 -1.09
CA ARG A 419 2.03 -5.95 -0.70
C ARG A 419 0.54 -6.13 -0.96
N THR A 420 -0.22 -5.03 -1.01
CA THR A 420 -1.66 -5.06 -1.31
C THR A 420 -1.96 -5.35 -2.78
N LEU A 421 -0.93 -5.34 -3.64
CA LEU A 421 -1.06 -5.64 -5.06
C LEU A 421 -0.91 -7.15 -5.28
N GLU A 422 -1.81 -7.73 -6.04
CA GLU A 422 -1.89 -9.18 -6.29
C GLU A 422 -0.85 -9.64 -7.31
N ASP A 423 -0.54 -8.80 -8.31
CA ASP A 423 0.40 -9.13 -9.38
C ASP A 423 1.83 -8.70 -9.02
N GLU A 424 2.77 -9.65 -9.09
CA GLU A 424 4.19 -9.42 -8.76
C GLU A 424 4.85 -8.39 -9.71
N SER A 425 4.45 -8.36 -10.98
CA SER A 425 4.96 -7.39 -11.96
C SER A 425 4.53 -5.98 -11.61
N SER A 426 3.25 -5.79 -11.25
CA SER A 426 2.70 -4.52 -10.77
C SER A 426 3.36 -4.09 -9.45
N ARG A 427 3.61 -5.03 -8.52
CA ARG A 427 4.35 -4.75 -7.28
C ARG A 427 5.74 -4.19 -7.56
N LYS A 428 6.52 -4.86 -8.42
CA LYS A 428 7.85 -4.43 -8.82
C LYS A 428 7.82 -3.08 -9.52
N LEU A 429 6.92 -2.90 -10.48
CA LEU A 429 6.83 -1.64 -11.22
C LEU A 429 6.48 -0.46 -10.31
N THR A 430 5.49 -0.63 -9.43
CA THR A 430 5.09 0.39 -8.44
C THR A 430 6.24 0.70 -7.48
N ALA A 431 6.96 -0.33 -6.98
CA ALA A 431 8.10 -0.16 -6.09
C ALA A 431 9.29 0.54 -6.77
N ALA A 432 9.48 0.40 -8.10
CA ALA A 432 10.50 1.13 -8.85
C ALA A 432 10.13 2.60 -9.08
N MET A 433 8.83 2.91 -9.17
CA MET A 433 8.33 4.28 -9.41
C MET A 433 8.22 5.10 -8.12
N SER A 434 7.82 4.48 -7.00
CA SER A 434 7.55 5.16 -5.73
C SER A 434 8.70 6.03 -5.20
N PRO A 435 9.99 5.68 -5.34
CA PRO A 435 11.10 6.51 -4.87
C PRO A 435 11.23 7.87 -5.54
N PHE A 436 10.66 8.05 -6.73
CA PHE A 436 10.67 9.33 -7.45
C PHE A 436 9.59 10.31 -6.95
N MET A 437 8.66 9.86 -6.10
CA MET A 437 7.74 10.74 -5.38
C MET A 437 8.52 11.50 -4.31
N SER A 438 8.34 12.82 -4.23
CA SER A 438 9.04 13.64 -3.26
C SER A 438 8.49 13.42 -1.86
N CYS A 439 9.28 12.89 -0.93
CA CYS A 439 8.90 12.77 0.47
C CYS A 439 9.20 14.06 1.27
N GLY A 440 8.58 14.21 2.45
CA GLY A 440 8.73 15.39 3.30
C GLY A 440 10.16 15.68 3.75
N ALA A 441 10.99 14.65 3.93
CA ALA A 441 12.41 14.80 4.32
C ALA A 441 13.27 15.59 3.31
N ARG A 442 12.76 15.84 2.10
CA ARG A 442 13.45 16.69 1.10
C ARG A 442 13.16 18.16 1.23
N LEU A 443 12.09 18.52 1.95
CA LEU A 443 11.68 19.93 2.09
C LEU A 443 12.75 20.85 2.68
N PRO A 444 13.54 20.46 3.71
CA PRO A 444 14.60 21.33 4.22
C PRO A 444 15.63 21.69 3.15
N VAL A 445 16.00 20.75 2.28
CA VAL A 445 16.94 21.02 1.17
C VAL A 445 16.31 21.98 0.16
N TYR A 446 15.04 21.78 -0.18
CA TYR A 446 14.33 22.69 -1.10
C TYR A 446 14.18 24.07 -0.48
N GLY A 447 13.82 24.15 0.81
CA GLY A 447 13.72 25.42 1.55
C GLY A 447 15.02 26.21 1.50
N LEU A 448 16.14 25.56 1.87
CA LEU A 448 17.45 26.20 1.86
C LEU A 448 17.83 26.76 0.48
N PHE A 449 17.73 25.94 -0.57
CA PHE A 449 18.13 26.37 -1.92
C PHE A 449 17.13 27.36 -2.55
N THR A 450 15.85 27.25 -2.23
CA THR A 450 14.86 28.20 -2.76
C THR A 450 14.94 29.53 -2.04
N ALA A 451 15.19 29.57 -0.75
CA ALA A 451 15.45 30.81 -0.01
C ALA A 451 16.72 31.53 -0.51
N ALA A 452 17.80 30.73 -0.76
CA ALA A 452 19.09 31.31 -1.21
C ALA A 452 19.04 31.86 -2.64
N PHE A 453 18.28 31.28 -3.58
CA PHE A 453 18.38 31.60 -5.00
C PHE A 453 17.10 32.12 -5.67
N PHE A 454 15.91 31.92 -5.07
CA PHE A 454 14.63 32.17 -5.76
C PHE A 454 13.71 33.19 -5.06
N GLY A 455 13.95 33.51 -3.79
CA GLY A 455 13.17 34.52 -3.03
C GLY A 455 11.66 34.31 -3.18
N ALA A 456 10.92 35.34 -3.57
CA ALA A 456 9.45 35.28 -3.74
C ALA A 456 8.91 34.21 -4.71
N LYS A 457 9.76 33.58 -5.53
CA LYS A 457 9.38 32.49 -6.44
C LYS A 457 9.59 31.09 -5.83
N ALA A 458 10.02 30.99 -4.58
CA ALA A 458 10.36 29.74 -3.90
C ALA A 458 9.23 28.71 -3.97
N GLY A 459 8.01 29.08 -3.63
CA GLY A 459 6.86 28.18 -3.68
C GLY A 459 6.58 27.59 -5.06
N LEU A 460 6.68 28.40 -6.12
CA LEU A 460 6.51 27.91 -7.51
C LEU A 460 7.61 26.92 -7.90
N VAL A 461 8.84 27.16 -7.44
CA VAL A 461 9.97 26.26 -7.69
C VAL A 461 9.75 24.92 -7.00
N VAL A 462 9.33 24.92 -5.74
CA VAL A 462 9.01 23.69 -5.00
C VAL A 462 7.92 22.89 -5.72
N VAL A 463 6.81 23.53 -6.09
CA VAL A 463 5.73 22.87 -6.85
C VAL A 463 6.25 22.28 -8.16
N SER A 464 7.12 23.02 -8.89
CA SER A 464 7.70 22.51 -10.15
C SER A 464 8.55 21.26 -9.93
N ILE A 465 9.29 21.16 -8.81
CA ILE A 465 10.10 19.98 -8.45
C ILE A 465 9.19 18.78 -8.17
N TYR A 466 8.06 18.95 -7.46
CA TYR A 466 7.10 17.87 -7.22
C TYR A 466 6.51 17.35 -8.54
N ILE A 467 6.09 18.26 -9.43
CA ILE A 467 5.58 17.90 -10.76
C ILE A 467 6.66 17.17 -11.57
N PHE A 468 7.90 17.64 -11.51
CA PHE A 468 9.02 17.01 -12.20
C PHE A 468 9.24 15.56 -11.72
N GLY A 469 9.17 15.30 -10.42
CA GLY A 469 9.25 13.97 -9.84
C GLY A 469 8.16 13.03 -10.36
N ILE A 470 6.92 13.50 -10.44
CA ILE A 470 5.79 12.75 -11.01
C ILE A 470 6.04 12.40 -12.48
N ILE A 471 6.50 13.38 -13.27
CA ILE A 471 6.82 13.16 -14.69
C ILE A 471 7.91 12.08 -14.84
N VAL A 472 8.99 12.17 -14.07
CA VAL A 472 10.08 11.18 -14.13
C VAL A 472 9.58 9.80 -13.68
N ALA A 473 8.77 9.71 -12.64
CA ALA A 473 8.16 8.43 -12.23
C ALA A 473 7.34 7.80 -13.36
N ILE A 474 6.53 8.60 -14.07
CA ILE A 474 5.76 8.15 -15.23
C ILE A 474 6.68 7.67 -16.36
N LEU A 475 7.72 8.43 -16.69
CA LEU A 475 8.68 8.05 -17.73
C LEU A 475 9.42 6.76 -17.40
N VAL A 476 9.86 6.60 -16.15
CA VAL A 476 10.47 5.35 -15.67
C VAL A 476 9.47 4.20 -15.76
N GLY A 477 8.23 4.40 -15.34
CA GLY A 477 7.17 3.39 -15.45
C GLY A 477 6.93 2.96 -16.91
N LEU A 478 6.81 3.91 -17.83
CA LEU A 478 6.64 3.65 -19.25
C LEU A 478 7.85 2.92 -19.87
N GLY A 479 9.07 3.26 -19.43
CA GLY A 479 10.29 2.58 -19.86
C GLY A 479 10.38 1.13 -19.37
N LEU A 480 9.97 0.89 -18.13
CA LEU A 480 10.09 -0.43 -17.49
C LEU A 480 8.97 -1.40 -17.87
N LYS A 481 7.75 -0.92 -18.15
CA LYS A 481 6.56 -1.79 -18.35
C LYS A 481 6.71 -2.87 -19.43
N ASN A 482 7.59 -2.66 -20.41
CA ASN A 482 7.81 -3.60 -21.51
C ASN A 482 8.96 -4.60 -21.24
N LEU A 483 9.71 -4.42 -20.14
CA LEU A 483 10.80 -5.32 -19.78
C LEU A 483 10.27 -6.64 -19.18
N LYS A 484 11.00 -7.74 -19.43
CA LYS A 484 10.70 -9.03 -18.82
C LYS A 484 10.71 -8.90 -17.29
N GLY A 485 9.62 -9.29 -16.62
CA GLY A 485 9.44 -9.18 -15.17
C GLY A 485 8.67 -7.94 -14.68
N PHE A 486 8.32 -7.00 -15.59
CA PHE A 486 7.48 -5.83 -15.31
C PHE A 486 6.20 -5.81 -16.16
N LYS A 487 6.07 -6.76 -17.09
CA LYS A 487 4.90 -6.86 -17.96
C LYS A 487 3.73 -7.42 -17.12
N SER A 488 2.79 -6.56 -16.79
CA SER A 488 1.52 -6.94 -16.16
C SER A 488 0.49 -7.28 -17.23
N GLU A 489 -0.31 -8.31 -17.00
CA GLU A 489 -1.52 -8.53 -17.78
C GLU A 489 -2.56 -7.53 -17.29
N ASN A 490 -3.04 -6.65 -18.16
CA ASN A 490 -4.08 -5.66 -17.86
C ASN A 490 -5.41 -6.36 -17.54
N LYS A 491 -5.60 -6.76 -16.29
CA LYS A 491 -6.87 -7.28 -15.81
C LYS A 491 -7.76 -6.12 -15.36
N ALA A 492 -9.02 -6.17 -15.73
CA ALA A 492 -10.00 -5.21 -15.23
C ALA A 492 -10.05 -5.34 -13.71
N LEU A 493 -9.90 -4.22 -13.01
CA LEU A 493 -9.93 -4.20 -11.57
C LEU A 493 -11.38 -4.15 -11.09
N LEU A 494 -11.91 -5.29 -10.67
CA LEU A 494 -13.17 -5.36 -9.94
C LEU A 494 -12.90 -4.94 -8.50
N ILE A 495 -12.96 -3.64 -8.22
CA ILE A 495 -12.89 -3.12 -6.86
C ILE A 495 -14.32 -2.93 -6.35
N GLU A 496 -14.67 -3.70 -5.34
CA GLU A 496 -15.83 -3.39 -4.53
C GLU A 496 -15.48 -2.26 -3.56
N LEU A 497 -16.30 -1.20 -3.57
CA LEU A 497 -16.13 -0.06 -2.69
C LEU A 497 -16.80 -0.37 -1.34
N PRO A 498 -16.03 -0.60 -0.25
CA PRO A 498 -16.64 -0.86 1.06
C PRO A 498 -17.40 0.39 1.53
N PRO A 499 -18.51 0.26 2.28
CA PRO A 499 -19.21 1.42 2.83
C PRO A 499 -18.28 2.22 3.74
N TYR A 500 -18.46 3.55 3.80
CA TYR A 500 -17.67 4.38 4.73
C TYR A 500 -17.94 3.95 6.18
N ARG A 501 -16.85 3.84 6.91
CA ARG A 501 -16.86 3.47 8.34
C ARG A 501 -16.12 4.53 9.15
N ILE A 502 -16.62 4.83 10.33
CA ILE A 502 -15.85 5.61 11.32
C ILE A 502 -14.84 4.64 11.92
N PRO A 503 -13.54 4.89 11.75
CA PRO A 503 -12.52 3.98 12.25
C PRO A 503 -12.51 3.93 13.79
N SER A 504 -12.17 2.77 14.34
CA SER A 504 -11.98 2.63 15.79
C SER A 504 -10.64 3.23 16.20
N LEU A 505 -10.65 4.18 17.13
CA LEU A 505 -9.44 4.83 17.65
C LEU A 505 -8.41 3.81 18.17
N LYS A 506 -8.87 2.73 18.80
CA LYS A 506 -7.99 1.65 19.29
C LYS A 506 -7.24 0.95 18.15
N VAL A 507 -7.90 0.71 17.01
CA VAL A 507 -7.28 0.09 15.82
C VAL A 507 -6.27 1.04 15.21
N ILE A 508 -6.62 2.33 15.07
CA ILE A 508 -5.71 3.36 14.54
C ILE A 508 -4.46 3.46 15.40
N LEU A 509 -4.60 3.65 16.72
CA LEU A 509 -3.45 3.80 17.63
C LEU A 509 -2.56 2.56 17.63
N ASN A 510 -3.15 1.36 17.65
CA ASN A 510 -2.36 0.12 17.61
C ASN A 510 -1.61 -0.05 16.28
N SER A 511 -2.25 0.24 15.15
CA SER A 511 -1.63 0.20 13.82
C SER A 511 -0.49 1.21 13.70
N THR A 512 -0.71 2.43 14.18
CA THR A 512 0.31 3.50 14.21
C THR A 512 1.50 3.08 15.06
N TRP A 513 1.25 2.61 16.29
CA TRP A 513 2.31 2.20 17.21
C TRP A 513 3.19 1.08 16.66
N LEU A 514 2.59 0.05 16.07
CA LEU A 514 3.35 -1.06 15.47
C LEU A 514 4.26 -0.58 14.34
N ARG A 515 3.77 0.30 13.46
CA ARG A 515 4.53 0.86 12.33
C ARG A 515 5.67 1.77 12.80
N VAL A 516 5.39 2.63 13.80
CA VAL A 516 6.40 3.54 14.41
C VAL A 516 7.47 2.75 15.15
N PHE A 517 7.09 1.74 15.92
CA PHE A 517 8.04 0.89 16.64
C PHE A 517 8.98 0.14 15.69
N ASP A 518 8.44 -0.41 14.60
CA ASP A 518 9.23 -1.03 13.55
C ASP A 518 10.22 -0.04 12.90
N TYR A 519 9.80 1.22 12.71
CA TYR A 519 10.68 2.27 12.22
C TYR A 519 11.81 2.55 13.21
N ILE A 520 11.52 2.82 14.49
CA ILE A 520 12.51 3.12 15.53
C ILE A 520 13.53 1.99 15.64
N LYS A 521 13.08 0.73 15.64
CA LYS A 521 13.97 -0.43 15.73
C LYS A 521 14.94 -0.52 14.56
N ARG A 522 14.48 -0.25 13.33
CA ARG A 522 15.32 -0.30 12.12
C ARG A 522 16.22 0.93 12.01
N ALA A 523 15.69 2.10 12.34
CA ALA A 523 16.41 3.35 12.33
C ALA A 523 17.54 3.34 13.35
N GLY A 524 17.27 2.95 14.58
CA GLY A 524 18.27 2.87 15.66
C GLY A 524 19.41 1.87 15.43
N THR A 525 19.31 1.00 14.43
CA THR A 525 20.42 0.05 14.14
C THR A 525 21.15 0.43 12.85
N VAL A 526 20.44 0.54 11.73
CA VAL A 526 21.05 0.72 10.40
C VAL A 526 21.46 2.16 10.16
N ILE A 527 20.57 3.12 10.48
CA ILE A 527 20.84 4.54 10.22
C ILE A 527 21.96 5.04 11.14
N LEU A 528 21.90 4.69 12.43
CA LEU A 528 22.97 5.05 13.37
C LEU A 528 24.35 4.54 12.89
N GLY A 529 24.44 3.28 12.43
CA GLY A 529 25.67 2.74 11.89
C GLY A 529 26.22 3.53 10.69
N ILE A 530 25.31 4.02 9.83
CA ILE A 530 25.67 4.82 8.66
C ILE A 530 26.09 6.24 9.09
N MET A 531 25.39 6.83 10.06
CA MET A 531 25.75 8.15 10.59
C MET A 531 27.15 8.12 11.23
N MET A 532 27.51 7.05 11.95
CA MET A 532 28.88 6.88 12.46
C MET A 532 29.93 6.77 11.33
N ILE A 533 29.58 6.08 10.23
CA ILE A 533 30.47 6.02 9.06
C ILE A 533 30.62 7.39 8.40
N LEU A 534 29.51 8.13 8.25
CA LEU A 534 29.53 9.49 7.70
C LEU A 534 30.35 10.44 8.60
N TRP A 535 30.15 10.36 9.91
CA TRP A 535 30.98 11.11 10.87
C TRP A 535 32.47 10.81 10.67
N ALA A 536 32.83 9.52 10.58
CA ALA A 536 34.24 9.16 10.36
C ALA A 536 34.80 9.69 9.02
N LEU A 537 33.98 9.71 7.96
CA LEU A 537 34.37 10.26 6.65
C LEU A 537 34.50 11.78 6.66
N THR A 538 33.75 12.47 7.51
CA THR A 538 33.81 13.95 7.69
C THR A 538 34.94 14.35 8.62
N TYR A 539 35.14 13.61 9.71
CA TYR A 539 36.14 13.94 10.74
C TYR A 539 37.57 13.66 10.30
N PHE A 540 37.82 12.51 9.64
CA PHE A 540 39.17 12.11 9.27
C PHE A 540 39.57 12.58 7.85
N PRO A 541 40.89 12.82 7.57
CA PRO A 541 42.06 12.55 8.42
C PRO A 541 42.46 13.71 9.35
N ASN A 542 41.94 14.90 9.23
CA ASN A 542 42.45 16.14 9.84
C ASN A 542 41.56 16.70 10.92
N ASN A 543 41.04 15.87 11.82
CA ASN A 543 40.37 16.31 13.05
C ASN A 543 39.25 17.34 12.86
N GLY A 544 38.36 17.10 11.86
CA GLY A 544 37.15 17.95 11.65
C GLY A 544 37.33 19.08 10.63
N ASP A 545 38.53 19.27 10.02
CA ASP A 545 38.63 20.20 8.88
C ASP A 545 37.89 19.60 7.66
N SER A 546 36.73 20.19 7.37
CA SER A 546 35.83 19.75 6.30
C SER A 546 36.50 19.71 4.93
N ASN A 547 37.43 20.64 4.63
CA ASN A 547 38.06 20.76 3.31
C ASN A 547 39.07 19.65 3.01
N SER A 548 39.65 19.05 4.02
CA SER A 548 40.67 18.00 3.88
C SER A 548 40.17 16.60 4.24
N SER A 549 38.90 16.47 4.60
CA SER A 549 38.23 15.24 5.00
C SER A 549 38.14 14.19 3.86
N TYR A 550 37.87 12.93 4.21
CA TYR A 550 37.66 11.89 3.19
C TYR A 550 36.43 12.18 2.31
N ILE A 551 35.39 12.80 2.86
CA ILE A 551 34.19 13.18 2.10
C ILE A 551 34.49 14.34 1.12
N ALA A 552 35.36 15.28 1.48
CA ALA A 552 35.84 16.30 0.57
C ALA A 552 36.67 15.71 -0.57
N LYS A 553 37.58 14.77 -0.27
CA LYS A 553 38.34 14.03 -1.29
C LYS A 553 37.40 13.29 -2.26
N PHE A 554 36.32 12.69 -1.75
CA PHE A 554 35.27 12.11 -2.59
C PHE A 554 34.63 13.20 -3.47
N GLY A 555 34.24 14.33 -2.90
CA GLY A 555 33.65 15.45 -3.63
C GLY A 555 34.54 15.92 -4.77
N HIS A 556 35.82 16.19 -4.49
CA HIS A 556 36.81 16.59 -5.50
C HIS A 556 37.03 15.54 -6.60
N ALA A 557 37.08 14.25 -6.22
CA ALA A 557 37.27 13.15 -7.19
C ALA A 557 36.10 12.98 -8.15
N PHE A 558 34.86 13.16 -7.66
CA PHE A 558 33.66 12.99 -8.47
C PHE A 558 33.13 14.29 -9.12
N ALA A 559 33.61 15.47 -8.70
CA ALA A 559 33.25 16.76 -9.26
C ALA A 559 33.39 16.82 -10.80
N PRO A 560 34.48 16.32 -11.42
CA PRO A 560 34.61 16.31 -12.89
C PRO A 560 33.49 15.50 -13.58
N ILE A 561 33.05 14.40 -12.99
CA ILE A 561 31.97 13.54 -13.51
C ILE A 561 30.63 14.28 -13.40
N MET A 562 30.41 15.03 -12.32
CA MET A 562 29.17 15.80 -12.06
C MET A 562 29.15 17.15 -12.74
N LYS A 563 30.24 17.62 -13.34
CA LYS A 563 30.31 18.92 -14.05
C LYS A 563 29.19 19.15 -15.09
N PRO A 564 28.78 18.14 -15.90
CA PRO A 564 27.66 18.30 -16.85
C PRO A 564 26.33 18.65 -16.23
N THR A 565 26.12 18.32 -14.95
CA THR A 565 24.87 18.61 -14.21
C THR A 565 24.75 20.08 -13.77
N GLY A 566 25.83 20.86 -13.90
CA GLY A 566 25.91 22.27 -13.52
C GLY A 566 26.31 22.54 -12.07
N PHE A 567 25.94 21.70 -11.11
CA PHE A 567 26.33 21.83 -9.71
C PHE A 567 27.69 21.17 -9.38
N GLY A 568 28.19 20.30 -10.27
CA GLY A 568 29.45 19.60 -10.08
C GLY A 568 30.73 20.47 -10.14
N ASP A 569 30.60 21.78 -10.36
CA ASP A 569 31.71 22.73 -10.28
C ASP A 569 32.15 22.97 -8.82
N ARG A 570 31.29 22.66 -7.85
CA ARG A 570 31.54 22.81 -6.41
C ARG A 570 31.63 21.43 -5.78
N TRP A 571 32.75 21.17 -5.10
CA TRP A 571 32.97 19.89 -4.42
C TRP A 571 31.97 19.67 -3.28
N GLU A 572 31.51 20.72 -2.62
CA GLU A 572 30.59 20.69 -1.47
C GLU A 572 29.24 20.08 -1.88
N THR A 573 28.72 20.48 -3.03
CA THR A 573 27.46 19.91 -3.55
C THR A 573 27.61 18.45 -3.97
N VAL A 574 28.75 18.05 -4.47
CA VAL A 574 29.05 16.65 -4.84
C VAL A 574 29.29 15.81 -3.59
N ALA A 575 29.99 16.34 -2.60
CA ALA A 575 30.24 15.72 -1.31
C ALA A 575 28.94 15.54 -0.47
N ALA A 576 27.91 16.35 -0.73
CA ALA A 576 26.59 16.20 -0.12
C ALA A 576 25.78 14.98 -0.62
N ILE A 577 26.21 14.33 -1.71
CA ILE A 577 25.49 13.16 -2.27
C ILE A 577 25.50 11.96 -1.33
N PRO A 578 26.64 11.46 -0.78
CA PRO A 578 26.64 10.36 0.18
C PRO A 578 25.78 10.63 1.43
N PRO A 579 25.87 11.78 2.14
CA PRO A 579 24.94 12.13 3.20
C PRO A 579 23.47 12.08 2.78
N SER A 580 23.14 12.55 1.57
CA SER A 580 21.77 12.51 1.05
C SER A 580 21.20 11.10 0.89
N ILE A 581 22.03 10.08 0.75
CA ILE A 581 21.61 8.67 0.68
C ILE A 581 21.32 8.13 2.09
N ALA A 582 22.02 8.60 3.11
CA ALA A 582 21.71 8.23 4.49
C ALA A 582 20.34 8.77 4.88
N ALA A 583 20.20 10.09 4.85
CA ALA A 583 18.95 10.80 5.06
C ALA A 583 19.04 12.19 4.37
N LYS A 584 17.93 12.67 3.82
CA LYS A 584 17.95 13.87 2.95
C LYS A 584 18.24 15.15 3.71
N GLU A 585 17.74 15.27 4.91
CA GLU A 585 17.94 16.40 5.83
C GLU A 585 19.41 16.57 6.25
N VAL A 586 20.17 15.50 6.32
CA VAL A 586 21.61 15.54 6.64
C VAL A 586 22.41 16.37 5.63
N VAL A 587 21.86 16.59 4.43
CA VAL A 587 22.47 17.48 3.43
C VAL A 587 22.60 18.91 3.95
N VAL A 588 21.59 19.41 4.65
CA VAL A 588 21.61 20.79 5.20
C VAL A 588 22.68 20.90 6.28
N GLY A 589 22.69 19.99 7.24
CA GLY A 589 23.73 19.96 8.28
C GLY A 589 25.15 19.77 7.72
N PHE A 590 25.32 18.92 6.71
CA PHE A 590 26.60 18.77 6.02
C PHE A 590 27.05 20.06 5.32
N LEU A 591 26.13 20.76 4.63
CA LEU A 591 26.45 22.01 3.96
C LEU A 591 26.79 23.11 4.99
N ALA A 592 26.13 23.15 6.14
CA ALA A 592 26.44 24.07 7.22
C ALA A 592 27.89 23.88 7.74
N GLN A 593 28.37 22.65 7.79
CA GLN A 593 29.76 22.33 8.19
C GLN A 593 30.78 22.57 7.06
N ALA A 594 30.38 22.37 5.80
CA ALA A 594 31.28 22.43 4.65
C ALA A 594 31.44 23.84 4.07
N LEU A 595 30.47 24.72 4.28
CA LEU A 595 30.49 26.08 3.78
C LEU A 595 31.10 27.03 4.84
N PRO A 596 31.91 28.02 4.45
CA PRO A 596 32.35 29.05 5.37
C PRO A 596 31.16 29.92 5.79
N LEU A 597 30.65 29.69 6.99
CA LEU A 597 29.71 30.60 7.62
C LEU A 597 30.44 31.91 7.87
N ALA A 598 29.80 33.05 7.57
CA ALA A 598 30.34 34.35 8.00
C ALA A 598 30.50 34.28 9.52
N GLU A 599 31.71 34.62 10.04
CA GLU A 599 31.93 34.82 11.46
C GLU A 599 30.99 35.98 11.90
N GLU A 600 29.74 35.64 12.23
CA GLU A 600 28.92 36.53 13.03
C GLU A 600 29.59 36.53 14.40
N ALA A 601 29.97 37.73 14.87
CA ALA A 601 30.57 37.93 16.17
C ALA A 601 29.82 37.05 17.16
N GLU A 602 30.55 36.12 17.79
CA GLU A 602 30.05 35.39 18.94
C GLU A 602 29.49 36.41 19.89
N ALA A 603 28.19 36.65 19.87
CA ALA A 603 27.53 37.25 20.99
C ALA A 603 27.88 36.33 22.14
N GLU A 604 28.73 36.80 23.06
CA GLU A 604 28.99 36.14 24.32
C GLU A 604 27.61 35.92 24.98
N GLU A 605 26.95 34.80 24.65
CA GLU A 605 25.86 34.36 25.47
C GLU A 605 26.47 34.11 26.87
N GLU A 606 26.09 34.95 27.82
CA GLU A 606 26.34 34.70 29.23
C GLU A 606 25.86 33.27 29.49
N VAL A 607 26.83 32.35 29.66
CA VAL A 607 26.55 30.97 30.06
C VAL A 607 25.91 31.05 31.43
N VAL A 608 24.58 31.12 31.46
CA VAL A 608 23.84 30.99 32.70
C VAL A 608 24.05 29.54 33.13
N GLU A 609 24.83 29.36 34.22
CA GLU A 609 25.00 28.03 34.83
C GLU A 609 23.66 27.56 35.40
N THR A 610 22.87 26.89 34.55
CA THR A 610 21.61 26.24 34.95
C THR A 610 21.91 24.92 35.58
N THR A 611 21.11 24.51 36.57
CA THR A 611 21.22 23.20 37.21
C THR A 611 20.50 22.13 36.39
N PHE A 612 20.93 20.87 36.44
CA PHE A 612 20.25 19.74 35.78
C PHE A 612 18.74 19.70 36.01
N GLY A 613 18.30 20.09 37.22
CA GLY A 613 16.89 20.13 37.58
C GLY A 613 16.10 21.24 36.86
N GLU A 614 16.73 22.38 36.65
CA GLU A 614 16.14 23.52 35.91
C GLU A 614 16.05 23.19 34.43
N ASP A 615 17.12 22.68 33.82
CA ASP A 615 17.13 22.27 32.41
C ASP A 615 16.10 21.15 32.16
N LEU A 616 16.01 20.16 33.04
CA LEU A 616 14.98 19.10 32.92
C LEU A 616 13.57 19.67 33.02
N MET A 617 13.33 20.63 33.93
CA MET A 617 12.03 21.27 34.07
C MET A 617 11.68 22.10 32.82
N GLU A 618 12.66 22.72 32.21
CA GLU A 618 12.51 23.44 30.94
C GLU A 618 12.12 22.51 29.81
N GLN A 619 12.78 21.36 29.69
CA GLN A 619 12.39 20.32 28.71
C GLN A 619 10.96 19.79 28.92
N VAL A 620 10.53 19.62 30.17
CA VAL A 620 9.15 19.22 30.47
C VAL A 620 8.13 20.31 30.09
N LYS A 621 8.48 21.59 30.34
CA LYS A 621 7.65 22.72 29.90
C LYS A 621 7.60 22.81 28.39
N GLY A 622 8.75 22.72 27.71
CA GLY A 622 8.85 22.73 26.26
C GLY A 622 8.02 21.62 25.61
N PHE A 623 7.99 20.40 26.20
CA PHE A 623 7.08 19.35 25.73
C PHE A 623 5.60 19.75 25.87
N GLY A 624 5.23 20.39 26.97
CA GLY A 624 3.87 20.91 27.18
C GLY A 624 3.48 21.99 26.17
N GLU A 625 4.41 22.86 25.85
CA GLU A 625 4.24 23.89 24.79
C GLU A 625 4.13 23.23 23.41
N ALA A 626 4.99 22.27 23.07
CA ALA A 626 4.92 21.53 21.84
C ALA A 626 3.54 20.81 21.66
N VAL A 627 2.97 20.26 22.70
CA VAL A 627 1.62 19.68 22.66
C VAL A 627 0.56 20.75 22.35
N LYS A 628 0.64 21.92 23.02
CA LYS A 628 -0.29 23.03 22.79
C LYS A 628 -0.17 23.58 21.36
N ASP A 629 1.04 23.83 20.92
CA ASP A 629 1.32 24.44 19.62
C ASP A 629 1.00 23.47 18.47
N SER A 630 1.22 22.17 18.67
CA SER A 630 0.76 21.12 17.74
C SER A 630 -0.77 21.15 17.57
N VAL A 631 -1.53 21.28 18.66
CA VAL A 631 -3.01 21.37 18.57
C VAL A 631 -3.43 22.66 17.86
N VAL A 632 -2.78 23.78 18.15
CA VAL A 632 -3.06 25.05 17.48
C VAL A 632 -2.70 24.97 15.99
N GLY A 633 -1.52 24.46 15.66
CA GLY A 633 -1.07 24.26 14.28
C GLY A 633 -1.99 23.34 13.45
N MET A 634 -2.51 22.27 14.06
CA MET A 634 -3.51 21.40 13.40
C MET A 634 -4.84 22.12 13.15
N LEU A 635 -5.24 23.06 14.01
CA LEU A 635 -6.49 23.78 13.87
C LEU A 635 -6.39 24.97 12.89
N SER A 636 -5.23 25.57 12.76
CA SER A 636 -4.99 26.71 11.85
C SER A 636 -5.11 26.33 10.38
N LEU A 637 -4.98 25.03 10.02
CA LEU A 637 -5.03 24.50 8.64
C LEU A 637 -4.22 25.39 7.67
N ASP A 638 -3.05 25.83 8.11
CA ASP A 638 -2.20 26.65 7.25
C ASP A 638 -1.67 25.80 6.08
N VAL A 639 -2.43 25.82 5.00
CA VAL A 639 -2.04 25.17 3.73
C VAL A 639 -1.07 26.07 2.96
N GLU A 640 -1.09 27.39 3.20
CA GLU A 640 -0.14 28.33 2.59
C GLU A 640 1.28 28.05 3.07
N GLY A 641 1.49 27.80 4.34
CA GLY A 641 2.80 27.44 4.91
C GLY A 641 3.43 26.17 4.31
N LEU A 642 2.64 25.28 3.69
CA LEU A 642 3.20 24.14 2.93
C LEU A 642 3.87 24.53 1.61
N PHE A 643 3.53 25.68 1.06
CA PHE A 643 3.98 26.15 -0.26
C PHE A 643 4.72 27.48 -0.20
N THR A 644 4.66 28.18 0.92
CA THR A 644 5.47 29.36 1.20
C THR A 644 6.70 28.94 2.00
N THR A 645 7.87 29.28 1.51
CA THR A 645 9.06 29.30 2.36
C THR A 645 9.01 30.60 3.15
N PRO A 646 9.43 30.63 4.44
CA PRO A 646 9.57 31.89 5.17
C PRO A 646 10.37 32.87 4.31
N ASP A 647 9.93 34.12 4.26
CA ASP A 647 10.73 35.17 3.65
C ASP A 647 12.07 35.25 4.40
N ALA A 648 13.12 35.63 3.69
CA ALA A 648 14.48 35.69 4.28
C ALA A 648 14.56 36.61 5.53
N GLU A 649 13.55 37.42 5.77
CA GLU A 649 13.40 38.27 6.97
C GLU A 649 12.75 37.50 8.17
N GLU A 650 12.01 36.43 7.91
CA GLU A 650 11.34 35.59 8.93
C GLU A 650 12.21 34.39 9.38
N ILE A 651 13.32 34.13 8.69
CA ILE A 651 14.29 33.11 9.10
C ILE A 651 15.01 33.61 10.35
N GLU A 652 14.99 32.82 11.42
CA GLU A 652 15.75 33.08 12.65
C GLU A 652 17.24 33.33 12.34
N GLU A 653 17.93 34.12 13.17
CA GLU A 653 19.31 34.58 12.89
C GLU A 653 20.26 33.44 12.55
N GLU A 654 20.16 32.27 13.21
CA GLU A 654 20.95 31.07 12.90
C GLU A 654 20.71 30.51 11.48
N GLY A 655 19.48 30.60 10.94
CA GLY A 655 19.15 30.18 9.59
C GLY A 655 19.69 31.13 8.50
N ARG A 656 19.91 32.40 8.81
CA ARG A 656 20.41 33.41 7.84
C ARG A 656 21.84 33.10 7.40
N GLY A 657 22.69 32.66 8.32
CA GLY A 657 24.09 32.34 8.03
C GLY A 657 24.23 31.25 6.96
N ILE A 658 23.49 30.15 7.09
CA ILE A 658 23.55 29.06 6.13
C ILE A 658 22.91 29.40 4.77
N VAL A 659 21.83 30.20 4.76
CA VAL A 659 21.22 30.69 3.51
C VAL A 659 22.19 31.58 2.74
N GLN A 660 22.89 32.52 3.40
CA GLN A 660 23.91 33.38 2.79
C GLN A 660 25.12 32.54 2.31
N ALA A 661 25.60 31.59 3.11
CA ALA A 661 26.71 30.75 2.72
C ALA A 661 26.33 29.87 1.49
N THR A 662 25.09 29.42 1.44
CA THR A 662 24.56 28.67 0.28
C THR A 662 24.44 29.58 -0.96
N ALA A 663 23.98 30.82 -0.83
CA ALA A 663 23.94 31.78 -1.91
C ALA A 663 25.34 32.08 -2.49
N ASN A 664 26.36 32.00 -1.65
CA ASN A 664 27.75 32.18 -2.03
C ASN A 664 28.40 30.97 -2.68
N LEU A 665 27.68 29.85 -2.90
CA LEU A 665 28.19 28.71 -3.65
C LEU A 665 28.60 29.09 -5.09
N TRP A 666 27.84 29.96 -5.72
CA TRP A 666 28.10 30.43 -7.09
C TRP A 666 28.03 31.98 -7.14
N PRO A 667 29.02 32.69 -6.58
CA PRO A 667 29.02 34.12 -6.52
C PRO A 667 29.16 34.72 -7.93
N ASN A 668 28.32 35.69 -8.24
CA ASN A 668 28.33 36.42 -9.53
C ASN A 668 28.12 35.53 -10.78
N ASP A 669 27.43 34.39 -10.63
CA ASP A 669 27.08 33.52 -11.74
C ASP A 669 25.59 33.69 -12.08
N ASP A 670 25.28 34.19 -13.28
CA ASP A 670 23.90 34.37 -13.75
C ASP A 670 23.15 33.01 -13.82
N LEU A 671 23.87 31.89 -13.91
CA LEU A 671 23.32 30.55 -13.93
C LEU A 671 23.14 29.92 -12.52
N ALA A 672 23.47 30.63 -11.45
CA ALA A 672 23.37 30.12 -10.08
C ALA A 672 21.97 29.55 -9.73
N PRO A 673 20.84 30.22 -10.05
CA PRO A 673 19.51 29.64 -9.82
C PRO A 673 19.28 28.34 -10.62
N LEU A 674 19.80 28.24 -11.84
CA LEU A 674 19.68 27.03 -12.66
C LEU A 674 20.53 25.88 -12.09
N ARG A 675 21.73 26.16 -11.55
CA ARG A 675 22.57 25.17 -10.86
C ARG A 675 21.89 24.66 -9.59
N ALA A 676 21.33 25.58 -8.78
CA ALA A 676 20.54 25.26 -7.60
C ALA A 676 19.33 24.36 -7.94
N TYR A 677 18.59 24.70 -8.98
CA TYR A 677 17.47 23.92 -9.45
C TYR A 677 17.91 22.50 -9.92
N SER A 678 19.00 22.42 -10.67
CA SER A 678 19.57 21.14 -11.10
C SER A 678 20.01 20.26 -9.92
N PHE A 679 20.61 20.86 -8.89
CA PHE A 679 20.97 20.15 -7.64
C PHE A 679 19.72 19.62 -6.93
N MET A 680 18.69 20.45 -6.77
CA MET A 680 17.43 20.02 -6.15
C MET A 680 16.77 18.88 -6.93
N VAL A 681 16.78 18.93 -8.27
CA VAL A 681 16.30 17.81 -9.12
C VAL A 681 17.13 16.55 -8.90
N PHE A 682 18.45 16.67 -8.78
CA PHE A 682 19.29 15.50 -8.49
C PHE A 682 18.94 14.90 -7.11
N ILE A 683 18.83 15.72 -6.07
CA ILE A 683 18.45 15.29 -4.71
C ILE A 683 17.04 14.69 -4.68
N LEU A 684 16.10 15.22 -5.49
CA LEU A 684 14.78 14.64 -5.66
C LEU A 684 14.84 13.18 -6.14
N LEU A 685 15.64 12.91 -7.15
CA LEU A 685 15.57 11.66 -7.90
C LEU A 685 16.57 10.60 -7.41
N VAL A 686 17.66 11.00 -6.75
CA VAL A 686 18.65 10.05 -6.21
C VAL A 686 18.03 9.25 -5.05
N VAL A 687 18.64 8.14 -4.72
CA VAL A 687 18.21 7.23 -3.63
C VAL A 687 17.61 8.01 -2.46
N PRO A 688 16.36 7.75 -2.07
CA PRO A 688 15.65 8.59 -1.09
C PRO A 688 16.25 8.50 0.32
N CYS A 689 16.51 7.29 0.80
CA CYS A 689 17.21 7.03 2.07
C CYS A 689 17.58 5.56 2.18
N VAL A 690 18.50 5.24 3.11
CA VAL A 690 18.93 3.87 3.38
C VAL A 690 17.78 2.98 3.88
N ALA A 691 16.85 3.52 4.65
CA ALA A 691 15.67 2.77 5.11
C ALA A 691 14.84 2.25 3.92
N THR A 692 14.72 3.03 2.84
CA THR A 692 14.05 2.59 1.61
C THR A 692 14.79 1.44 0.93
N LEU A 693 16.13 1.50 0.90
CA LEU A 693 16.93 0.39 0.37
C LEU A 693 16.71 -0.90 1.17
N GLY A 694 16.66 -0.78 2.50
CA GLY A 694 16.31 -1.87 3.40
C GLY A 694 14.92 -2.45 3.13
N ALA A 695 13.91 -1.61 2.90
CA ALA A 695 12.56 -2.03 2.57
C ALA A 695 12.51 -2.76 1.21
N ILE A 696 13.14 -2.21 0.17
CA ILE A 696 13.20 -2.83 -1.16
C ILE A 696 13.92 -4.19 -1.10
N LYS A 697 15.05 -4.27 -0.36
CA LYS A 697 15.76 -5.53 -0.15
C LYS A 697 14.88 -6.58 0.52
N HIS A 698 14.15 -6.18 1.55
CA HIS A 698 13.28 -7.07 2.32
C HIS A 698 12.13 -7.61 1.47
N GLU A 699 11.51 -6.76 0.62
CA GLU A 699 10.34 -7.13 -0.21
C GLU A 699 10.71 -7.91 -1.48
N PHE A 700 11.83 -7.55 -2.11
CA PHE A 700 12.14 -8.02 -3.48
C PHE A 700 13.53 -8.67 -3.61
N GLY A 701 14.35 -8.64 -2.55
CA GLY A 701 15.69 -9.24 -2.53
C GLY A 701 16.78 -8.39 -3.18
N TRP A 702 18.03 -8.91 -3.10
CA TRP A 702 19.23 -8.17 -3.50
C TRP A 702 19.32 -7.86 -5.00
N ARG A 703 18.85 -8.77 -5.87
CA ARG A 703 18.92 -8.57 -7.33
C ARG A 703 18.05 -7.41 -7.78
N TYR A 704 16.84 -7.33 -7.23
CA TYR A 704 15.93 -6.25 -7.53
C TYR A 704 16.42 -4.93 -6.91
N LEU A 705 16.96 -4.95 -5.70
CA LEU A 705 17.58 -3.77 -5.08
C LEU A 705 18.69 -3.20 -5.97
N GLY A 706 19.61 -4.03 -6.45
CA GLY A 706 20.72 -3.58 -7.33
C GLY A 706 20.19 -2.93 -8.62
N PHE A 707 19.15 -3.50 -9.20
CA PHE A 707 18.49 -2.94 -10.39
C PHE A 707 17.88 -1.56 -10.12
N VAL A 708 17.12 -1.41 -9.02
CA VAL A 708 16.46 -0.15 -8.67
C VAL A 708 17.49 0.92 -8.29
N VAL A 709 18.52 0.57 -7.53
CA VAL A 709 19.65 1.49 -7.20
C VAL A 709 20.32 1.98 -8.48
N SER A 710 20.55 1.12 -9.46
CA SER A 710 21.14 1.54 -10.74
C SER A 710 20.28 2.59 -11.45
N ILE A 711 18.95 2.42 -11.45
CA ILE A 711 18.02 3.41 -11.99
C ILE A 711 18.11 4.71 -11.19
N MET A 712 18.12 4.62 -9.86
CA MET A 712 18.18 5.79 -8.97
C MET A 712 19.53 6.52 -8.95
N LEU A 713 20.55 6.00 -9.62
CA LEU A 713 21.83 6.69 -9.86
C LEU A 713 21.88 7.26 -11.28
N VAL A 714 21.42 6.51 -12.28
CA VAL A 714 21.47 6.92 -13.68
C VAL A 714 20.44 7.99 -14.04
N VAL A 715 19.18 7.80 -13.58
CA VAL A 715 18.09 8.75 -13.90
C VAL A 715 18.34 10.14 -13.34
N PRO A 716 18.77 10.33 -12.07
CA PRO A 716 19.10 11.65 -11.54
C PRO A 716 20.19 12.36 -12.32
N TYR A 717 21.24 11.63 -12.68
CA TYR A 717 22.36 12.19 -13.46
C TYR A 717 21.91 12.68 -14.82
N ILE A 718 21.13 11.88 -15.54
CA ILE A 718 20.60 12.26 -16.86
C ILE A 718 19.62 13.44 -16.72
N ALA A 719 18.69 13.38 -15.76
CA ALA A 719 17.67 14.39 -15.57
C ALA A 719 18.27 15.74 -15.20
N SER A 720 19.17 15.77 -14.22
CA SER A 720 19.84 17.01 -13.80
C SER A 720 20.73 17.59 -14.92
N THR A 721 21.45 16.73 -15.66
CA THR A 721 22.22 17.17 -16.84
C THR A 721 21.32 17.78 -17.89
N LEU A 722 20.19 17.15 -18.23
CA LEU A 722 19.24 17.68 -19.20
C LEU A 722 18.66 19.02 -18.73
N VAL A 723 18.25 19.12 -17.47
CA VAL A 723 17.72 20.36 -16.89
C VAL A 723 18.74 21.49 -17.00
N PHE A 724 20.00 21.25 -16.64
CA PHE A 724 21.04 22.26 -16.71
C PHE A 724 21.40 22.64 -18.16
N GLN A 725 21.66 21.65 -19.02
CA GLN A 725 22.10 21.91 -20.40
C GLN A 725 21.00 22.53 -21.26
N ILE A 726 19.74 22.13 -21.07
CA ILE A 726 18.62 22.75 -21.77
C ILE A 726 18.33 24.13 -21.18
N GLY A 727 18.31 24.25 -19.86
CA GLY A 727 18.09 25.54 -19.19
C GLY A 727 19.10 26.61 -19.63
N LYS A 728 20.38 26.24 -19.75
CA LYS A 728 21.46 27.13 -20.24
C LYS A 728 21.19 27.73 -21.61
N LEU A 729 20.31 27.14 -22.43
CA LEU A 729 19.97 27.68 -23.75
C LEU A 729 18.97 28.86 -23.66
N PHE A 730 18.34 29.04 -22.50
CA PHE A 730 17.31 30.07 -22.27
C PHE A 730 17.80 31.22 -21.35
N PHE A 731 18.93 31.04 -20.71
CA PHE A 731 19.68 32.05 -19.97
C PHE A 731 20.85 32.57 -20.81
#